data_afe78f96d1b5d23d441d6e3a3489fedf
#
_entry.id   afe78f96d1b5d23d441d6e3a3489fedf
#
_cell.length_a   1.000
_cell.length_b   1.000
_cell.length_c   1.000
_cell.angle_alpha   90.00
_cell.angle_beta   90.00
_cell.angle_gamma   90.00
#
_symmetry.space_group_name_H-M   'P 1'
#
loop_
_entity.id
_entity.type
_entity.pdbx_description
1 polymer ?
#
loop_
_entity_poly.entity_id
_entity_poly.type
_entity_poly.pdbx_seq_one_letter_code
_entity_poly.pdbx_strand_id
1 'polypeptide(L)'
;MKHQLFLAALLPLTLAAQDFRSLPEKLFPEQDTTKIYTVGGYRHGISFFPKVKNPHVEYEAGSQLTFDKFHSAPAIYTYMQRFAEQYPNLVDIYQVATSYEGRPIYQMTVTNKQIGKPTDKPAAFFEGNRHSGEVSSAESVMWLMYYLLDNYGKDAEVTALVDNNTIYLRPINNPDGHNLYMYTATMNRSTVRPVDNDGDGLLDEDSPIDLNGDGVIVKMRYKDKEGDYVIDPRDKSGRIMKYVGKGKGEYKVVSEGIDHDGDGKIGEDGIGGLDLHRNYPENWRPMQEKTGHGWSQSGAGEAPLSENETKAVVSFLLENPNIYVVNSMDTRVPMHLRAPSTSAPEERMYPEDLKWYTYFDEVGKSITGYEKAGDVYVAYNDGRPSTPLFGHGPDFGYFYYGAIWYGDEIWDNAKPKEDLNGDGEKDELDQLIWDEKENGGRGFIAWQKYQHPQFGEVEIGGWDPKFFSQNAPSGQIERWAKNEALFNVAMLKHLPRLSWADWEVKKIKSHKNDSTDYRVRLSYRNEGKLPTALQQADLIKIVKQDRFNIQFAGELAEGEKPRYQVLEETLNQPRPWRKEDAKPSHKYYKEVGHAEGGATNTAEFKIRVYGSGSLQLKASVETTRAGQLPEKAMTIQ
;
A
#
# COMPACT_ATOMS: atom_id res chain seq x y z
N MET A 1 -10.60 -7.63 -56.47
CA MET A 1 -11.11 -7.57 -55.07
C MET A 1 -10.04 -6.94 -54.21
N LYS A 2 -10.27 -5.69 -53.83
CA LYS A 2 -9.30 -4.90 -53.02
C LYS A 2 -9.58 -5.18 -51.54
N HIS A 3 -8.59 -5.74 -50.84
CA HIS A 3 -8.65 -5.84 -49.40
C HIS A 3 -8.18 -4.50 -48.82
N GLN A 4 -9.11 -3.79 -48.15
CA GLN A 4 -8.77 -2.67 -47.30
C GLN A 4 -8.38 -3.22 -45.95
N LEU A 5 -7.09 -3.07 -45.59
CA LEU A 5 -6.64 -3.22 -44.21
C LEU A 5 -7.07 -1.97 -43.41
N PHE A 6 -7.91 -2.18 -42.42
CA PHE A 6 -8.12 -1.17 -41.39
C PHE A 6 -6.92 -1.19 -40.43
N LEU A 7 -6.08 -0.19 -40.51
CA LEU A 7 -5.10 0.13 -39.48
C LEU A 7 -5.85 0.80 -38.32
N ALA A 8 -6.08 0.04 -37.24
CA ALA A 8 -6.47 0.64 -35.98
C ALA A 8 -5.24 1.38 -35.39
N ALA A 9 -5.27 2.70 -35.46
CA ALA A 9 -4.30 3.54 -34.81
C ALA A 9 -4.50 3.38 -33.28
N LEU A 10 -3.61 2.64 -32.63
CA LEU A 10 -3.39 2.70 -31.19
C LEU A 10 -2.81 4.08 -30.87
N LEU A 11 -3.68 5.03 -30.56
CA LEU A 11 -3.27 6.24 -29.86
C LEU A 11 -2.72 5.81 -28.50
N PRO A 12 -1.51 6.24 -28.13
CA PRO A 12 -1.07 6.10 -26.76
C PRO A 12 -2.01 6.97 -25.92
N LEU A 13 -2.81 6.34 -25.07
CA LEU A 13 -3.43 7.01 -23.94
C LEU A 13 -2.28 7.44 -23.00
N THR A 14 -1.69 8.58 -23.31
CA THR A 14 -1.01 9.36 -22.29
C THR A 14 -2.12 9.82 -21.35
N LEU A 15 -2.31 9.10 -20.24
CA LEU A 15 -2.92 9.68 -19.06
C LEU A 15 -2.03 10.87 -18.69
N ALA A 16 -2.34 12.04 -19.26
CA ALA A 16 -1.83 13.27 -18.73
C ALA A 16 -2.30 13.29 -17.27
N ALA A 17 -1.37 13.28 -16.32
CA ALA A 17 -1.68 13.58 -14.95
C ALA A 17 -2.44 14.91 -14.98
N GLN A 18 -3.74 14.86 -14.78
CA GLN A 18 -4.53 16.06 -14.66
C GLN A 18 -4.04 16.74 -13.39
N ASP A 19 -3.49 17.93 -13.55
CA ASP A 19 -3.03 18.79 -12.46
C ASP A 19 -4.28 19.27 -11.71
N PHE A 20 -4.73 18.48 -10.76
CA PHE A 20 -5.89 18.81 -9.93
C PHE A 20 -5.48 19.80 -8.84
N ARG A 21 -5.34 21.05 -9.23
CA ARG A 21 -5.20 22.16 -8.27
C ARG A 21 -6.49 22.50 -7.53
N SER A 22 -7.61 21.92 -7.94
CA SER A 22 -8.87 21.98 -7.24
C SER A 22 -9.56 20.63 -7.30
N LEU A 23 -9.85 20.06 -6.15
CA LEU A 23 -10.74 18.91 -6.06
C LEU A 23 -12.14 19.33 -6.55
N PRO A 24 -12.89 18.47 -7.25
CA PRO A 24 -14.24 18.80 -7.67
C PRO A 24 -15.10 19.20 -6.46
N GLU A 25 -15.92 20.19 -6.61
CA GLU A 25 -16.80 20.78 -5.58
C GLU A 25 -17.68 19.75 -4.87
N LYS A 26 -17.94 18.61 -5.53
CA LYS A 26 -18.56 17.39 -4.97
C LYS A 26 -17.65 16.20 -5.22
N LEU A 27 -16.83 15.86 -4.24
CA LEU A 27 -15.94 14.67 -4.25
C LEU A 27 -16.71 13.35 -4.37
N PHE A 28 -17.93 13.33 -3.90
CA PHE A 28 -18.87 12.23 -4.08
C PHE A 28 -20.18 12.80 -4.59
N PRO A 29 -20.80 12.22 -5.62
CA PRO A 29 -22.18 12.53 -5.92
C PRO A 29 -22.96 12.34 -4.61
N GLU A 30 -23.88 13.28 -4.30
CA GLU A 30 -24.83 13.07 -3.22
C GLU A 30 -25.39 11.67 -3.43
N GLN A 31 -25.08 10.77 -2.51
CA GLN A 31 -25.72 9.47 -2.56
C GLN A 31 -27.19 9.75 -2.39
N ASP A 32 -27.95 9.42 -3.42
CA ASP A 32 -29.40 9.36 -3.32
C ASP A 32 -29.70 8.35 -2.20
N THR A 33 -30.02 8.85 -1.01
CA THR A 33 -30.32 8.01 0.14
C THR A 33 -31.58 7.18 -0.07
N THR A 34 -32.30 7.42 -1.16
CA THR A 34 -33.40 6.58 -1.63
C THR A 34 -32.93 5.47 -2.56
N LYS A 35 -31.75 5.59 -3.15
CA LYS A 35 -31.02 4.53 -3.83
C LYS A 35 -29.91 4.04 -2.93
N ILE A 36 -30.29 3.53 -1.83
CA ILE A 36 -29.53 2.59 -1.07
C ILE A 36 -29.13 1.50 -2.08
N TYR A 37 -27.91 1.04 -1.99
CA TYR A 37 -27.44 -0.05 -2.79
C TYR A 37 -28.51 -1.12 -2.85
N THR A 38 -29.29 -1.13 -3.92
CA THR A 38 -30.16 -2.24 -4.28
C THR A 38 -29.23 -3.29 -4.81
N VAL A 39 -28.57 -3.93 -3.90
CA VAL A 39 -27.86 -5.14 -4.20
C VAL A 39 -28.94 -6.19 -4.27
N GLY A 40 -29.08 -6.83 -5.40
CA GLY A 40 -30.11 -7.81 -5.63
C GLY A 40 -31.53 -7.23 -5.75
N GLY A 41 -31.79 -6.50 -6.77
CA GLY A 41 -33.13 -6.01 -7.08
C GLY A 41 -34.07 -7.07 -7.63
N TYR A 42 -34.02 -8.32 -7.16
CA TYR A 42 -34.88 -9.36 -7.73
C TYR A 42 -35.63 -10.15 -6.69
N ARG A 43 -36.91 -10.08 -6.78
CA ARG A 43 -37.97 -10.90 -6.19
C ARG A 43 -38.23 -10.69 -4.70
N HIS A 44 -37.26 -10.77 -3.82
CA HIS A 44 -37.52 -10.79 -2.37
C HIS A 44 -36.52 -9.99 -1.54
N GLY A 45 -35.32 -9.73 -2.06
CA GLY A 45 -34.27 -9.11 -1.30
C GLY A 45 -33.99 -7.68 -1.75
N ILE A 46 -34.21 -6.76 -0.89
CA ILE A 46 -33.57 -5.47 -0.93
C ILE A 46 -32.64 -5.48 0.26
N SER A 47 -31.36 -5.74 0.03
CA SER A 47 -30.36 -5.51 1.06
C SER A 47 -30.23 -4.01 1.28
N PHE A 48 -30.66 -3.58 2.42
CA PHE A 48 -30.64 -2.20 2.84
C PHE A 48 -29.38 -1.94 3.65
N PHE A 49 -28.54 -1.04 3.17
CA PHE A 49 -27.51 -0.44 4.01
C PHE A 49 -27.92 0.99 4.36
N PRO A 50 -28.79 1.21 5.36
CA PRO A 50 -29.24 2.54 5.74
C PRO A 50 -28.05 3.40 6.11
N LYS A 51 -28.11 4.67 5.72
CA LYS A 51 -27.08 5.65 6.06
C LYS A 51 -27.13 5.95 7.56
N VAL A 52 -26.00 5.75 8.22
CA VAL A 52 -25.82 5.98 9.65
C VAL A 52 -24.78 7.09 9.86
N LYS A 53 -25.03 7.97 10.80
CA LYS A 53 -24.03 8.88 11.34
C LYS A 53 -23.35 8.22 12.54
N ASN A 54 -22.17 7.68 12.32
CA ASN A 54 -21.40 7.07 13.39
C ASN A 54 -20.64 8.12 14.19
N PRO A 55 -20.70 8.14 15.54
CA PRO A 55 -20.01 9.12 16.38
C PRO A 55 -18.48 9.03 16.30
N HIS A 56 -17.94 7.90 15.86
CA HIS A 56 -16.50 7.67 15.72
C HIS A 56 -15.93 8.22 14.40
N VAL A 57 -16.76 8.82 13.54
CA VAL A 57 -16.36 9.30 12.20
C VAL A 57 -16.47 10.81 12.09
N GLU A 58 -15.44 11.45 11.56
CA GLU A 58 -15.42 12.81 11.08
C GLU A 58 -15.80 12.83 9.60
N TYR A 59 -17.00 13.32 9.31
CA TYR A 59 -17.55 13.32 7.95
C TYR A 59 -17.11 14.53 7.12
N GLU A 60 -16.79 15.64 7.77
CA GLU A 60 -16.32 16.87 7.16
C GLU A 60 -15.04 17.31 7.86
N ALA A 61 -14.04 17.71 7.09
CA ALA A 61 -12.75 18.12 7.64
C ALA A 61 -12.90 19.34 8.54
N GLY A 62 -12.48 19.22 9.79
CA GLY A 62 -12.37 20.30 10.75
C GLY A 62 -11.37 21.37 10.33
N SER A 63 -11.15 22.37 11.19
CA SER A 63 -10.15 23.42 10.94
C SER A 63 -8.70 22.90 11.02
N GLN A 64 -8.48 21.88 11.82
CA GLN A 64 -7.19 21.19 12.02
C GLN A 64 -7.41 19.68 11.93
N LEU A 65 -6.41 18.97 11.41
CA LEU A 65 -6.39 17.52 11.45
C LEU A 65 -6.12 17.04 12.88
N THR A 66 -7.00 16.21 13.39
CA THR A 66 -6.86 15.50 14.68
C THR A 66 -7.10 14.02 14.44
N PHE A 67 -6.75 13.17 15.40
CA PHE A 67 -6.94 11.72 15.30
C PHE A 67 -7.84 11.20 16.41
N ASP A 68 -8.80 12.00 16.83
CA ASP A 68 -9.81 11.62 17.82
C ASP A 68 -10.93 10.76 17.20
N LYS A 69 -11.09 10.85 15.89
CA LYS A 69 -12.06 10.12 15.07
C LYS A 69 -11.43 9.63 13.80
N PHE A 70 -12.05 8.63 13.19
CA PHE A 70 -11.73 8.21 11.83
C PHE A 70 -12.28 9.22 10.82
N HIS A 71 -11.59 9.36 9.69
CA HIS A 71 -11.98 10.33 8.68
C HIS A 71 -12.67 9.66 7.49
N SER A 72 -13.81 10.20 7.10
CA SER A 72 -14.45 9.83 5.85
C SER A 72 -13.60 10.24 4.63
N ALA A 73 -13.84 9.65 3.48
CA ALA A 73 -13.10 9.99 2.26
C ALA A 73 -13.20 11.50 1.89
N PRO A 74 -14.36 12.17 1.99
CA PRO A 74 -14.44 13.61 1.80
C PRO A 74 -13.56 14.40 2.77
N ALA A 75 -13.51 14.01 4.04
CA ALA A 75 -12.66 14.66 5.03
C ALA A 75 -11.17 14.48 4.70
N ILE A 76 -10.74 13.25 4.41
CA ILE A 76 -9.36 12.93 4.01
C ILE A 76 -8.94 13.76 2.80
N TYR A 77 -9.74 13.75 1.73
CA TYR A 77 -9.40 14.47 0.50
C TYR A 77 -9.37 15.98 0.69
N THR A 78 -10.22 16.53 1.58
CA THR A 78 -10.17 17.95 1.95
C THR A 78 -8.88 18.30 2.69
N TYR A 79 -8.40 17.46 3.61
CA TYR A 79 -7.10 17.66 4.26
C TYR A 79 -5.95 17.56 3.27
N MET A 80 -5.97 16.58 2.36
CA MET A 80 -4.97 16.47 1.30
C MET A 80 -4.91 17.74 0.46
N GLN A 81 -6.06 18.29 0.06
CA GLN A 81 -6.13 19.55 -0.69
C GLN A 81 -5.53 20.71 0.09
N ARG A 82 -5.86 20.86 1.37
CA ARG A 82 -5.28 21.91 2.23
C ARG A 82 -3.75 21.78 2.33
N PHE A 83 -3.22 20.57 2.42
CA PHE A 83 -1.77 20.35 2.38
C PHE A 83 -1.16 20.78 1.04
N ALA A 84 -1.80 20.49 -0.08
CA ALA A 84 -1.31 20.93 -1.39
C ALA A 84 -1.32 22.46 -1.53
N GLU A 85 -2.34 23.12 -1.02
CA GLU A 85 -2.44 24.59 -1.00
C GLU A 85 -1.39 25.22 -0.09
N GLN A 86 -1.13 24.61 1.07
CA GLN A 86 -0.16 25.11 2.05
C GLN A 86 1.29 24.87 1.63
N TYR A 87 1.56 23.74 0.96
CA TYR A 87 2.90 23.29 0.58
C TYR A 87 3.04 23.06 -0.95
N PRO A 88 2.77 24.08 -1.79
CA PRO A 88 2.69 23.89 -3.25
C PRO A 88 4.01 23.46 -3.91
N ASN A 89 5.16 23.70 -3.25
CA ASN A 89 6.47 23.27 -3.72
C ASN A 89 6.83 21.83 -3.32
N LEU A 90 6.06 21.23 -2.41
CA LEU A 90 6.31 19.89 -1.87
C LEU A 90 5.25 18.87 -2.29
N VAL A 91 4.02 19.30 -2.48
CA VAL A 91 2.86 18.41 -2.61
C VAL A 91 2.22 18.52 -3.99
N ASP A 92 1.90 17.37 -4.56
CA ASP A 92 0.97 17.22 -5.70
C ASP A 92 -0.10 16.20 -5.32
N ILE A 93 -1.35 16.46 -5.73
CA ILE A 93 -2.48 15.52 -5.61
C ILE A 93 -3.01 15.22 -7.00
N TYR A 94 -3.32 13.97 -7.25
CA TYR A 94 -3.88 13.53 -8.53
C TYR A 94 -4.69 12.26 -8.38
N GLN A 95 -5.60 12.06 -9.32
CA GLN A 95 -6.38 10.84 -9.44
C GLN A 95 -5.57 9.78 -10.19
N VAL A 96 -5.45 8.58 -9.64
CA VAL A 96 -4.73 7.45 -10.26
C VAL A 96 -5.66 6.47 -10.93
N ALA A 97 -6.91 6.38 -10.48
CA ALA A 97 -7.93 5.50 -11.06
C ALA A 97 -9.34 5.93 -10.65
N THR A 98 -10.30 5.17 -11.12
CA THR A 98 -11.72 5.26 -10.71
C THR A 98 -12.15 3.86 -10.28
N SER A 99 -12.83 3.77 -9.14
CA SER A 99 -13.37 2.51 -8.59
C SER A 99 -14.52 1.97 -9.43
N TYR A 100 -15.02 0.79 -9.06
CA TYR A 100 -16.18 0.16 -9.72
C TYR A 100 -17.44 1.05 -9.71
N GLU A 101 -17.74 1.71 -8.58
CA GLU A 101 -18.88 2.62 -8.46
C GLU A 101 -18.62 4.03 -9.00
N GLY A 102 -17.47 4.28 -9.61
CA GLY A 102 -17.11 5.54 -10.24
C GLY A 102 -16.48 6.58 -9.30
N ARG A 103 -16.05 6.20 -8.09
CA ARG A 103 -15.34 7.10 -7.17
C ARG A 103 -13.89 7.25 -7.54
N PRO A 104 -13.33 8.48 -7.45
CA PRO A 104 -11.91 8.70 -7.72
C PRO A 104 -11.03 8.09 -6.63
N ILE A 105 -9.91 7.51 -7.04
CA ILE A 105 -8.82 7.08 -6.16
C ILE A 105 -7.75 8.16 -6.23
N TYR A 106 -7.59 8.94 -5.16
CA TYR A 106 -6.62 10.01 -5.08
C TYR A 106 -5.33 9.56 -4.41
N GLN A 107 -4.23 10.16 -4.86
CA GLN A 107 -2.89 9.96 -4.34
C GLN A 107 -2.18 11.29 -4.18
N MET A 108 -1.31 11.36 -3.18
CA MET A 108 -0.44 12.50 -2.93
C MET A 108 1.01 12.13 -3.19
N THR A 109 1.77 13.03 -3.78
CA THR A 109 3.23 12.98 -3.82
C THR A 109 3.79 14.04 -2.90
N VAL A 110 4.72 13.65 -2.03
CA VAL A 110 5.47 14.57 -1.16
C VAL A 110 6.95 14.48 -1.53
N THR A 111 7.51 15.58 -2.01
CA THR A 111 8.94 15.74 -2.33
C THR A 111 9.25 17.20 -2.58
N ASN A 112 10.47 17.65 -2.30
CA ASN A 112 10.88 19.00 -2.71
C ASN A 112 11.12 19.05 -4.23
N LYS A 113 10.18 19.66 -4.96
CA LYS A 113 10.20 19.76 -6.42
C LYS A 113 11.26 20.74 -6.95
N GLN A 114 11.80 21.59 -6.09
CA GLN A 114 12.83 22.57 -6.47
C GLN A 114 14.22 21.93 -6.64
N ILE A 115 14.46 20.77 -6.03
CA ILE A 115 15.77 20.08 -6.05
C ILE A 115 15.78 18.78 -6.86
N GLY A 116 14.79 18.54 -7.69
CA GLY A 116 14.73 17.40 -8.60
C GLY A 116 13.31 16.95 -8.88
N LYS A 117 13.15 16.19 -9.95
CA LYS A 117 11.87 15.58 -10.29
C LYS A 117 11.58 14.40 -9.37
N PRO A 118 10.30 14.07 -9.12
CA PRO A 118 9.93 12.89 -8.33
C PRO A 118 10.56 11.59 -8.80
N THR A 119 10.68 11.39 -10.11
CA THR A 119 11.26 10.18 -10.72
C THR A 119 12.79 10.12 -10.66
N ASP A 120 13.47 11.20 -10.33
CA ASP A 120 14.93 11.29 -10.26
C ASP A 120 15.47 11.01 -8.86
N LYS A 121 14.59 10.73 -7.90
CA LYS A 121 14.91 10.44 -6.50
C LYS A 121 14.50 9.00 -6.13
N PRO A 122 15.15 8.38 -5.15
CA PRO A 122 14.62 7.15 -4.57
C PRO A 122 13.24 7.39 -3.98
N ALA A 123 12.35 6.41 -4.06
CA ALA A 123 10.98 6.62 -3.66
C ALA A 123 10.44 5.51 -2.77
N ALA A 124 9.42 5.87 -1.98
CA ALA A 124 8.58 4.93 -1.25
C ALA A 124 7.10 5.18 -1.55
N PHE A 125 6.29 4.14 -1.42
CA PHE A 125 4.84 4.18 -1.59
C PHE A 125 4.16 3.58 -0.38
N PHE A 126 3.29 4.36 0.26
CA PHE A 126 2.53 3.96 1.44
C PHE A 126 1.04 4.08 1.15
N GLU A 127 0.32 2.99 1.31
CA GLU A 127 -1.11 2.95 1.08
C GLU A 127 -1.86 2.35 2.28
N GLY A 128 -3.10 2.79 2.46
CA GLY A 128 -4.02 2.26 3.43
C GLY A 128 -5.37 1.91 2.80
N ASN A 129 -6.22 1.34 3.61
CA ASN A 129 -7.62 1.07 3.33
C ASN A 129 -7.85 0.35 1.99
N ARG A 130 -7.08 -0.68 1.77
CA ARG A 130 -7.28 -1.65 0.71
C ARG A 130 -8.42 -2.58 1.10
N HIS A 131 -8.35 -3.16 2.28
CA HIS A 131 -9.52 -3.75 2.92
C HIS A 131 -10.36 -2.61 3.51
N SER A 132 -11.56 -2.47 3.02
CA SER A 132 -12.35 -1.26 3.20
C SER A 132 -12.76 -0.94 4.64
N GLY A 133 -12.95 -1.95 5.47
CA GLY A 133 -13.27 -1.77 6.88
C GLY A 133 -12.05 -1.53 7.78
N GLU A 134 -10.85 -1.59 7.23
CA GLU A 134 -9.59 -1.48 7.97
C GLU A 134 -9.05 -0.04 7.93
N VAL A 135 -9.88 0.86 8.48
CA VAL A 135 -9.70 2.30 8.32
C VAL A 135 -8.58 2.90 9.17
N SER A 136 -8.08 2.19 10.19
CA SER A 136 -6.90 2.62 10.93
C SER A 136 -5.66 2.77 10.04
N SER A 137 -5.59 2.02 8.95
CA SER A 137 -4.53 2.10 7.96
C SER A 137 -4.54 3.43 7.19
N ALA A 138 -5.73 3.95 6.87
CA ALA A 138 -5.87 5.29 6.27
C ALA A 138 -5.36 6.38 7.22
N GLU A 139 -5.67 6.26 8.51
CA GLU A 139 -5.21 7.20 9.54
C GLU A 139 -3.69 7.21 9.67
N SER A 140 -3.03 6.05 9.52
CA SER A 140 -1.56 5.99 9.52
C SER A 140 -0.95 6.75 8.35
N VAL A 141 -1.53 6.63 7.14
CA VAL A 141 -1.08 7.40 5.98
C VAL A 141 -1.32 8.90 6.21
N MET A 142 -2.48 9.27 6.77
CA MET A 142 -2.80 10.67 7.10
C MET A 142 -1.85 11.25 8.16
N TRP A 143 -1.51 10.46 9.17
CA TRP A 143 -0.55 10.88 10.19
C TRP A 143 0.85 11.09 9.59
N LEU A 144 1.27 10.20 8.68
CA LEU A 144 2.54 10.36 7.96
C LEU A 144 2.56 11.62 7.11
N MET A 145 1.47 11.93 6.37
CA MET A 145 1.35 13.19 5.62
C MET A 145 1.55 14.41 6.52
N TYR A 146 0.80 14.45 7.61
CA TYR A 146 0.88 15.53 8.59
C TYR A 146 2.29 15.66 9.16
N TYR A 147 2.88 14.56 9.60
CA TYR A 147 4.22 14.55 10.21
C TYR A 147 5.30 15.09 9.27
N LEU A 148 5.32 14.62 8.03
CA LEU A 148 6.31 15.06 7.04
C LEU A 148 6.17 16.55 6.71
N LEU A 149 4.95 17.03 6.52
CA LEU A 149 4.71 18.40 6.08
C LEU A 149 4.82 19.41 7.23
N ASP A 150 4.30 19.07 8.40
CA ASP A 150 4.40 19.98 9.56
C ASP A 150 5.84 20.13 10.06
N ASN A 151 6.67 19.10 9.95
CA ASN A 151 8.07 19.15 10.39
C ASN A 151 9.07 19.58 9.30
N TYR A 152 8.63 19.72 8.05
CA TYR A 152 9.50 20.22 6.98
C TYR A 152 9.98 21.64 7.27
N GLY A 153 11.29 21.87 7.17
CA GLY A 153 11.94 23.13 7.51
C GLY A 153 12.08 23.41 9.01
N LYS A 154 11.52 22.56 9.88
CA LYS A 154 11.63 22.65 11.34
C LYS A 154 12.55 21.56 11.90
N ASP A 155 12.41 20.33 11.42
CA ASP A 155 13.25 19.19 11.74
C ASP A 155 14.21 18.89 10.59
N ALA A 156 15.50 18.84 10.87
CA ALA A 156 16.53 18.67 9.85
C ALA A 156 16.49 17.29 9.19
N GLU A 157 16.11 16.25 9.94
CA GLU A 157 16.00 14.87 9.43
C GLU A 157 14.81 14.74 8.51
N VAL A 158 13.63 15.22 8.93
CA VAL A 158 12.42 15.22 8.10
C VAL A 158 12.61 16.06 6.85
N THR A 159 13.25 17.22 6.97
CA THR A 159 13.58 18.07 5.82
C THR A 159 14.45 17.29 4.83
N ALA A 160 15.50 16.64 5.31
CA ALA A 160 16.36 15.82 4.45
C ALA A 160 15.63 14.63 3.80
N LEU A 161 14.66 14.01 4.49
CA LEU A 161 13.84 12.94 3.91
C LEU A 161 13.02 13.45 2.73
N VAL A 162 12.34 14.57 2.87
CA VAL A 162 11.50 15.17 1.81
C VAL A 162 12.35 15.73 0.68
N ASP A 163 13.51 16.28 0.99
CA ASP A 163 14.44 16.81 -0.01
C ASP A 163 15.03 15.72 -0.90
N ASN A 164 15.44 14.61 -0.32
CA ASN A 164 16.19 13.57 -1.02
C ASN A 164 15.33 12.43 -1.57
N ASN A 165 14.08 12.30 -1.15
CA ASN A 165 13.21 11.20 -1.54
C ASN A 165 11.90 11.70 -2.17
N THR A 166 11.22 10.79 -2.85
CA THR A 166 9.83 10.95 -3.25
C THR A 166 8.96 10.00 -2.45
N ILE A 167 7.93 10.54 -1.83
CA ILE A 167 7.04 9.79 -0.96
C ILE A 167 5.64 9.85 -1.55
N TYR A 168 5.15 8.71 -2.01
CA TYR A 168 3.80 8.56 -2.55
C TYR A 168 2.87 8.05 -1.46
N LEU A 169 1.74 8.69 -1.26
CA LEU A 169 0.81 8.47 -0.15
C LEU A 169 -0.60 8.31 -0.70
N ARG A 170 -1.22 7.14 -0.44
CA ARG A 170 -2.58 6.81 -0.86
C ARG A 170 -3.38 6.34 0.36
N PRO A 171 -4.09 7.23 1.05
CA PRO A 171 -4.81 6.85 2.28
C PRO A 171 -6.00 5.92 2.02
N ILE A 172 -6.63 6.01 0.85
CA ILE A 172 -7.78 5.18 0.50
C ILE A 172 -7.52 4.52 -0.86
N ASN A 173 -7.29 3.21 -0.84
CA ASN A 173 -7.16 2.44 -2.07
C ASN A 173 -8.52 1.88 -2.56
N ASN A 174 -9.48 1.64 -1.64
CA ASN A 174 -10.81 1.12 -1.93
C ASN A 174 -11.89 2.13 -1.51
N PRO A 175 -12.17 3.17 -2.31
CA PRO A 175 -13.11 4.23 -1.92
C PRO A 175 -14.57 3.78 -1.87
N ASP A 176 -14.97 2.76 -2.62
CA ASP A 176 -16.33 2.24 -2.58
C ASP A 176 -16.62 1.55 -1.25
N GLY A 177 -15.75 0.63 -0.87
CA GLY A 177 -15.87 -0.07 0.39
C GLY A 177 -15.65 0.84 1.60
N HIS A 178 -14.71 1.80 1.52
CA HIS A 178 -14.53 2.81 2.55
C HIS A 178 -15.80 3.62 2.79
N ASN A 179 -16.43 4.07 1.70
CA ASN A 179 -17.66 4.84 1.78
C ASN A 179 -18.79 4.00 2.42
N LEU A 180 -18.96 2.75 1.97
CA LEU A 180 -19.94 1.84 2.58
C LEU A 180 -19.69 1.67 4.07
N TYR A 181 -18.45 1.40 4.47
CA TYR A 181 -18.08 1.20 5.86
C TYR A 181 -18.32 2.43 6.73
N MET A 182 -17.96 3.63 6.25
CA MET A 182 -18.08 4.86 7.04
C MET A 182 -19.52 5.37 7.19
N TYR A 183 -20.38 5.09 6.22
CA TYR A 183 -21.74 5.65 6.19
C TYR A 183 -22.85 4.67 6.52
N THR A 184 -22.55 3.40 6.81
CA THR A 184 -23.54 2.38 7.16
C THR A 184 -23.14 1.62 8.41
N ALA A 185 -24.05 0.84 8.98
CA ALA A 185 -23.77 -0.08 10.09
C ALA A 185 -22.95 -1.30 9.63
N THR A 186 -22.96 -1.62 8.35
CA THR A 186 -22.40 -2.84 7.77
C THR A 186 -20.89 -2.89 7.84
N MET A 187 -20.36 -4.05 8.19
CA MET A 187 -18.94 -4.36 8.02
C MET A 187 -18.65 -4.71 6.56
N ASN A 188 -17.45 -4.37 6.11
CA ASN A 188 -16.98 -4.75 4.80
C ASN A 188 -15.45 -4.90 4.78
N ARG A 189 -14.95 -5.85 3.98
CA ARG A 189 -13.51 -6.07 3.73
C ARG A 189 -13.17 -5.88 2.25
N SER A 190 -14.07 -6.34 1.38
CA SER A 190 -13.87 -6.44 -0.07
C SER A 190 -14.06 -5.11 -0.81
N THR A 191 -13.91 -5.15 -2.11
CA THR A 191 -14.56 -4.19 -3.02
C THR A 191 -16.08 -4.33 -2.91
N VAL A 192 -16.83 -3.39 -3.47
CA VAL A 192 -18.30 -3.42 -3.44
C VAL A 192 -18.80 -3.89 -4.80
N ARG A 193 -19.30 -5.14 -4.84
CA ARG A 193 -19.96 -5.69 -6.02
C ARG A 193 -21.09 -6.62 -5.58
N PRO A 194 -22.27 -6.52 -6.19
CA PRO A 194 -23.34 -7.48 -5.95
C PRO A 194 -22.93 -8.89 -6.39
N VAL A 195 -23.17 -9.88 -5.55
CA VAL A 195 -22.85 -11.29 -5.81
C VAL A 195 -23.96 -12.18 -5.25
N ASP A 196 -24.27 -13.22 -5.98
CA ASP A 196 -25.06 -14.38 -5.54
C ASP A 196 -24.11 -15.30 -4.78
N ASN A 197 -24.19 -15.29 -3.45
CA ASN A 197 -23.22 -15.97 -2.59
C ASN A 197 -23.56 -17.45 -2.39
N ASP A 198 -24.82 -17.82 -2.47
CA ASP A 198 -25.31 -19.18 -2.21
C ASP A 198 -25.80 -19.91 -3.48
N GLY A 199 -25.98 -19.17 -4.60
CA GLY A 199 -26.35 -19.73 -5.90
C GLY A 199 -27.85 -19.86 -6.11
N ASP A 200 -28.67 -19.14 -5.38
CA ASP A 200 -30.13 -19.15 -5.50
C ASP A 200 -30.66 -18.19 -6.60
N GLY A 201 -29.81 -17.33 -7.15
CA GLY A 201 -30.10 -16.37 -8.20
C GLY A 201 -30.52 -14.99 -7.66
N LEU A 202 -30.43 -14.76 -6.36
CA LEU A 202 -30.54 -13.44 -5.71
C LEU A 202 -29.13 -12.90 -5.45
N LEU A 203 -29.03 -11.64 -5.07
CA LEU A 203 -27.73 -11.00 -4.83
C LEU A 203 -27.74 -10.33 -3.46
N ASP A 204 -26.83 -10.74 -2.57
CA ASP A 204 -26.62 -10.16 -1.23
C ASP A 204 -27.93 -10.02 -0.40
N GLU A 205 -28.85 -10.96 -0.51
CA GLU A 205 -30.22 -10.81 0.02
C GLU A 205 -30.33 -11.09 1.51
N ASP A 206 -29.39 -11.82 2.11
CA ASP A 206 -29.38 -12.13 3.53
C ASP A 206 -28.23 -11.46 4.29
N SER A 207 -28.05 -10.18 3.99
CA SER A 207 -27.01 -9.38 4.67
C SER A 207 -27.35 -9.09 6.13
N PRO A 208 -26.34 -8.96 7.01
CA PRO A 208 -26.55 -8.49 8.37
C PRO A 208 -27.27 -7.13 8.42
N ILE A 209 -28.23 -6.97 9.33
CA ILE A 209 -29.07 -5.79 9.45
C ILE A 209 -29.03 -5.23 10.87
N ASP A 210 -28.93 -3.91 11.00
CA ASP A 210 -29.14 -3.17 12.24
C ASP A 210 -30.64 -3.16 12.55
N LEU A 211 -31.10 -4.09 13.38
CA LEU A 211 -32.52 -4.30 13.69
C LEU A 211 -33.07 -3.27 14.66
N ASN A 212 -32.25 -2.84 15.61
CA ASN A 212 -32.68 -1.92 16.67
C ASN A 212 -32.46 -0.44 16.28
N GLY A 213 -31.77 -0.17 15.16
CA GLY A 213 -31.54 1.17 14.63
C GLY A 213 -30.52 1.98 15.41
N ASP A 214 -29.61 1.34 16.16
CA ASP A 214 -28.60 2.03 16.96
C ASP A 214 -27.34 2.40 16.16
N GLY A 215 -27.23 1.94 14.90
CA GLY A 215 -26.15 2.24 13.98
C GLY A 215 -24.98 1.26 14.03
N VAL A 216 -25.12 0.15 14.74
CA VAL A 216 -24.11 -0.90 14.86
C VAL A 216 -24.79 -2.25 14.69
N ILE A 217 -24.19 -3.12 13.88
CA ILE A 217 -24.62 -4.52 13.76
C ILE A 217 -23.75 -5.37 14.67
N VAL A 218 -24.38 -5.96 15.71
CA VAL A 218 -23.68 -6.72 16.74
C VAL A 218 -24.11 -8.18 16.79
N LYS A 219 -24.33 -8.74 17.96
CA LYS A 219 -24.85 -10.10 18.16
C LYS A 219 -26.26 -10.06 18.75
N MET A 220 -27.01 -11.13 18.50
CA MET A 220 -28.24 -11.44 19.19
C MET A 220 -28.04 -12.67 20.07
N ARG A 221 -28.64 -12.66 21.29
CA ARG A 221 -28.73 -13.86 22.13
C ARG A 221 -30.19 -14.09 22.51
N TYR A 222 -30.57 -15.35 22.51
CA TYR A 222 -31.90 -15.77 22.94
C TYR A 222 -31.85 -17.12 23.64
N LYS A 223 -32.81 -17.39 24.52
CA LYS A 223 -32.89 -18.66 25.21
C LYS A 223 -33.34 -19.77 24.28
N ASP A 224 -32.60 -20.88 24.29
CA ASP A 224 -32.91 -22.04 23.49
C ASP A 224 -32.54 -23.31 24.26
N LYS A 225 -33.40 -24.35 24.20
CA LYS A 225 -33.17 -25.64 24.87
C LYS A 225 -31.95 -26.38 24.34
N GLU A 226 -31.58 -26.10 23.11
CA GLU A 226 -30.37 -26.61 22.45
C GLU A 226 -29.30 -25.52 22.32
N GLY A 227 -29.27 -24.62 23.30
CA GLY A 227 -28.29 -23.56 23.35
C GLY A 227 -26.86 -24.06 23.43
N ASP A 228 -25.93 -23.24 22.98
CA ASP A 228 -24.51 -23.55 22.91
C ASP A 228 -23.69 -22.69 23.89
N TYR A 229 -24.35 -21.67 24.44
CA TYR A 229 -23.72 -20.67 25.30
C TYR A 229 -24.43 -20.56 26.66
N VAL A 230 -23.65 -20.12 27.64
CA VAL A 230 -24.14 -19.63 28.94
C VAL A 230 -23.60 -18.24 29.19
N ILE A 231 -24.22 -17.45 30.06
CA ILE A 231 -23.57 -16.26 30.62
C ILE A 231 -22.34 -16.75 31.36
N ASP A 232 -21.17 -16.16 31.13
CA ASP A 232 -19.95 -16.56 31.85
C ASP A 232 -20.17 -16.36 33.37
N PRO A 233 -20.11 -17.42 34.17
CA PRO A 233 -20.38 -17.34 35.60
C PRO A 233 -19.39 -16.44 36.35
N ARG A 234 -18.23 -16.13 35.76
CA ARG A 234 -17.24 -15.19 36.30
C ARG A 234 -17.66 -13.74 36.08
N ASP A 235 -18.45 -13.47 35.02
CA ASP A 235 -18.95 -12.14 34.70
C ASP A 235 -20.23 -11.80 35.46
N LYS A 236 -20.11 -11.06 36.55
CA LYS A 236 -21.25 -10.60 37.37
C LYS A 236 -22.14 -9.59 36.61
N SER A 237 -21.63 -8.98 35.55
CA SER A 237 -22.41 -8.03 34.76
C SER A 237 -23.32 -8.71 33.73
N GLY A 238 -23.09 -9.99 33.44
CA GLY A 238 -23.87 -10.78 32.50
C GLY A 238 -23.65 -10.40 31.03
N ARG A 239 -22.53 -9.72 30.73
CA ARG A 239 -22.19 -9.27 29.37
C ARG A 239 -21.57 -10.39 28.55
N ILE A 240 -20.63 -11.13 29.10
CA ILE A 240 -19.83 -12.11 28.38
C ILE A 240 -20.57 -13.45 28.23
N MET A 241 -20.59 -13.97 27.03
CA MET A 241 -21.21 -15.26 26.67
C MET A 241 -20.12 -16.31 26.46
N LYS A 242 -20.16 -17.36 27.29
CA LYS A 242 -19.22 -18.47 27.22
C LYS A 242 -19.79 -19.64 26.40
N TYR A 243 -19.07 -20.02 25.35
CA TYR A 243 -19.39 -21.24 24.59
C TYR A 243 -19.10 -22.47 25.44
N VAL A 244 -20.08 -23.34 25.61
CA VAL A 244 -19.98 -24.56 26.41
C VAL A 244 -20.16 -25.86 25.60
N GLY A 245 -20.35 -25.71 24.30
CA GLY A 245 -20.54 -26.81 23.36
C GLY A 245 -21.98 -26.93 22.86
N LYS A 246 -22.12 -27.46 21.65
CA LYS A 246 -23.40 -27.58 20.94
C LYS A 246 -24.45 -28.30 21.81
N GLY A 247 -25.58 -27.63 22.06
CA GLY A 247 -26.68 -28.15 22.86
C GLY A 247 -26.41 -28.29 24.37
N LYS A 248 -25.34 -27.68 24.90
CA LYS A 248 -24.95 -27.75 26.31
C LYS A 248 -25.18 -26.45 27.08
N GLY A 249 -25.66 -25.43 26.41
CA GLY A 249 -25.91 -24.12 26.99
C GLY A 249 -27.41 -23.83 27.16
N GLU A 250 -27.68 -22.59 27.48
CA GLU A 250 -29.05 -22.05 27.67
C GLU A 250 -29.42 -21.04 26.56
N TYR A 251 -28.42 -20.57 25.81
CA TYR A 251 -28.56 -19.51 24.83
C TYR A 251 -27.98 -19.94 23.47
N LYS A 252 -28.62 -19.45 22.41
CA LYS A 252 -27.98 -19.27 21.10
C LYS A 252 -27.43 -17.87 21.03
N VAL A 253 -26.27 -17.71 20.37
CA VAL A 253 -25.66 -16.43 20.02
C VAL A 253 -25.40 -16.42 18.54
N VAL A 254 -26.05 -15.51 17.83
CA VAL A 254 -26.02 -15.40 16.37
C VAL A 254 -25.71 -13.95 15.94
N SER A 255 -25.51 -13.70 14.66
CA SER A 255 -25.41 -12.33 14.15
C SER A 255 -26.73 -11.60 14.28
N GLU A 256 -26.69 -10.29 14.41
CA GLU A 256 -27.87 -9.44 14.31
C GLU A 256 -28.35 -9.42 12.85
N GLY A 257 -29.62 -9.72 12.62
CA GLY A 257 -30.20 -9.82 11.29
C GLY A 257 -31.46 -10.69 11.26
N ILE A 258 -31.95 -10.93 10.08
CA ILE A 258 -33.13 -11.76 9.77
C ILE A 258 -32.67 -12.84 8.80
N ASP A 259 -33.14 -14.05 8.97
CA ASP A 259 -33.06 -15.14 8.00
C ASP A 259 -34.09 -14.87 6.90
N HIS A 260 -33.68 -14.33 5.77
CA HIS A 260 -34.61 -13.89 4.73
C HIS A 260 -34.97 -15.02 3.76
N ASP A 261 -34.07 -15.95 3.52
CA ASP A 261 -34.25 -17.07 2.61
C ASP A 261 -34.85 -18.32 3.29
N GLY A 262 -34.77 -18.40 4.62
CA GLY A 262 -35.34 -19.48 5.42
C GLY A 262 -34.43 -20.71 5.53
N ASP A 263 -33.13 -20.58 5.30
CA ASP A 263 -32.15 -21.67 5.40
C ASP A 263 -31.72 -21.97 6.85
N GLY A 264 -32.11 -21.09 7.78
CA GLY A 264 -31.83 -21.20 9.22
C GLY A 264 -30.53 -20.56 9.65
N LYS A 265 -29.84 -19.82 8.79
CA LYS A 265 -28.72 -18.95 9.12
C LYS A 265 -29.20 -17.49 9.13
N ILE A 266 -28.39 -16.59 9.56
CA ILE A 266 -28.77 -15.17 9.69
C ILE A 266 -27.60 -14.32 9.24
N GLY A 267 -27.84 -13.50 8.23
CA GLY A 267 -26.86 -12.53 7.76
C GLY A 267 -25.56 -13.16 7.26
N GLU A 268 -25.66 -14.28 6.55
CA GLU A 268 -24.50 -14.97 5.99
C GLU A 268 -24.06 -14.44 4.65
N ASP A 269 -24.95 -13.81 3.90
CA ASP A 269 -24.63 -13.17 2.65
C ASP A 269 -23.97 -11.82 2.93
N GLY A 270 -22.66 -11.86 2.85
CA GLY A 270 -21.89 -10.63 2.89
C GLY A 270 -22.05 -9.83 1.59
N ILE A 271 -21.64 -8.58 1.63
CA ILE A 271 -21.46 -7.80 0.42
C ILE A 271 -20.46 -8.52 -0.46
N GLY A 272 -20.80 -8.73 -1.72
CA GLY A 272 -19.92 -9.31 -2.71
C GLY A 272 -18.65 -8.49 -2.92
N GLY A 273 -18.01 -8.66 -4.05
CA GLY A 273 -16.72 -8.07 -4.33
C GLY A 273 -15.59 -9.06 -4.09
N LEU A 274 -14.39 -8.59 -3.96
CA LEU A 274 -13.23 -9.44 -3.76
C LEU A 274 -12.22 -8.87 -2.77
N ASP A 275 -11.36 -9.74 -2.25
CA ASP A 275 -10.20 -9.36 -1.46
C ASP A 275 -9.08 -8.83 -2.38
N LEU A 276 -8.83 -7.55 -2.32
CA LEU A 276 -7.79 -6.90 -3.13
C LEU A 276 -6.38 -7.47 -2.87
N HIS A 277 -6.15 -8.11 -1.73
CA HIS A 277 -4.92 -8.86 -1.44
C HIS A 277 -4.83 -10.22 -2.15
N ARG A 278 -5.82 -10.62 -2.91
CA ARG A 278 -5.85 -11.87 -3.69
C ARG A 278 -5.84 -11.62 -5.19
N ASN A 279 -5.82 -10.36 -5.61
CA ASN A 279 -5.98 -9.96 -7.01
C ASN A 279 -4.67 -9.57 -7.71
N TYR A 280 -3.50 -9.70 -7.06
CA TYR A 280 -2.20 -9.48 -7.67
C TYR A 280 -1.75 -10.65 -8.55
N PRO A 281 -0.92 -10.41 -9.60
CA PRO A 281 -0.57 -11.45 -10.57
C PRO A 281 0.42 -12.51 -10.04
N GLU A 282 1.22 -12.20 -9.01
CA GLU A 282 2.16 -13.17 -8.46
C GLU A 282 1.42 -14.33 -7.79
N ASN A 283 1.68 -15.53 -8.25
CA ASN A 283 0.99 -16.73 -7.75
C ASN A 283 -0.53 -16.53 -7.69
N TRP A 284 -1.10 -15.85 -8.69
CA TRP A 284 -2.55 -15.70 -8.72
C TRP A 284 -3.21 -17.07 -8.66
N ARG A 285 -4.29 -17.19 -7.91
CA ARG A 285 -4.80 -18.44 -7.42
C ARG A 285 -5.11 -19.49 -8.50
N PRO A 286 -4.59 -20.71 -8.35
CA PRO A 286 -4.99 -21.84 -9.19
C PRO A 286 -6.47 -22.16 -9.06
N MET A 287 -7.08 -22.64 -10.13
CA MET A 287 -8.51 -23.03 -10.18
C MET A 287 -8.91 -24.05 -9.10
N GLN A 288 -7.95 -24.85 -8.61
CA GLN A 288 -8.18 -25.92 -7.62
C GLN A 288 -8.18 -25.43 -6.17
N GLU A 289 -7.80 -24.18 -5.92
CA GLU A 289 -7.80 -23.66 -4.56
C GLU A 289 -9.22 -23.48 -4.02
N LYS A 290 -9.45 -23.95 -2.79
CA LYS A 290 -10.77 -23.90 -2.14
C LYS A 290 -11.21 -22.50 -1.77
N THR A 291 -10.25 -21.62 -1.48
CA THR A 291 -10.52 -20.27 -1.05
C THR A 291 -10.18 -19.28 -2.16
N GLY A 292 -11.12 -18.48 -2.60
CA GLY A 292 -10.85 -17.26 -3.31
C GLY A 292 -10.95 -17.25 -4.82
N HIS A 293 -11.60 -18.18 -5.43
CA HIS A 293 -12.19 -17.90 -6.72
C HIS A 293 -13.52 -17.17 -6.54
N GLY A 294 -13.86 -16.34 -7.51
CA GLY A 294 -15.11 -15.63 -7.50
C GLY A 294 -15.08 -14.31 -6.71
N TRP A 295 -16.24 -13.83 -6.45
CA TRP A 295 -16.55 -12.48 -5.95
C TRP A 295 -17.08 -12.58 -4.52
N SER A 296 -16.23 -12.90 -3.59
CA SER A 296 -16.55 -12.98 -2.17
C SER A 296 -15.55 -12.18 -1.35
N GLN A 297 -15.84 -11.96 -0.06
CA GLN A 297 -14.93 -11.26 0.88
C GLN A 297 -13.50 -11.83 0.92
N SER A 298 -13.30 -13.06 0.46
CA SER A 298 -11.99 -13.71 0.35
C SER A 298 -11.65 -14.09 -1.10
N GLY A 299 -12.44 -13.65 -2.06
CA GLY A 299 -12.31 -13.98 -3.48
C GLY A 299 -11.13 -13.29 -4.15
N ALA A 300 -10.67 -13.86 -5.25
CA ALA A 300 -9.58 -13.32 -6.07
C ALA A 300 -10.04 -12.80 -7.44
N GLY A 301 -11.34 -12.84 -7.72
CA GLY A 301 -11.92 -12.44 -9.01
C GLY A 301 -11.69 -13.44 -10.13
N GLU A 302 -12.01 -13.06 -11.36
CA GLU A 302 -11.90 -13.92 -12.55
C GLU A 302 -10.50 -13.93 -13.15
N ALA A 303 -9.72 -12.89 -12.90
CA ALA A 303 -8.36 -12.73 -13.40
C ALA A 303 -7.54 -11.85 -12.47
N PRO A 304 -6.19 -11.99 -12.47
CA PRO A 304 -5.35 -11.03 -11.76
C PRO A 304 -5.56 -9.63 -12.36
N LEU A 305 -5.55 -8.62 -11.49
CA LEU A 305 -5.80 -7.21 -11.87
C LEU A 305 -7.18 -6.97 -12.50
N SER A 306 -8.20 -7.77 -12.14
CA SER A 306 -9.59 -7.50 -12.55
C SER A 306 -10.12 -6.21 -11.91
N GLU A 307 -9.65 -5.88 -10.71
CA GLU A 307 -10.08 -4.70 -9.98
C GLU A 307 -9.27 -3.46 -10.33
N ASN A 308 -9.96 -2.34 -10.48
CA ASN A 308 -9.34 -1.07 -10.80
C ASN A 308 -8.37 -0.60 -9.72
N GLU A 309 -8.67 -0.90 -8.46
CA GLU A 309 -7.88 -0.60 -7.29
C GLU A 309 -6.51 -1.31 -7.35
N THR A 310 -6.50 -2.61 -7.58
CA THR A 310 -5.25 -3.40 -7.72
C THR A 310 -4.49 -3.00 -8.98
N LYS A 311 -5.22 -2.81 -10.10
CA LYS A 311 -4.62 -2.33 -11.35
C LYS A 311 -3.95 -0.97 -11.16
N ALA A 312 -4.58 -0.06 -10.41
CA ALA A 312 -4.01 1.26 -10.12
C ALA A 312 -2.70 1.18 -9.33
N VAL A 313 -2.57 0.22 -8.39
CA VAL A 313 -1.32 0.00 -7.67
C VAL A 313 -0.24 -0.53 -8.61
N VAL A 314 -0.52 -1.60 -9.33
CA VAL A 314 0.47 -2.25 -10.20
C VAL A 314 0.92 -1.33 -11.34
N SER A 315 -0.02 -0.66 -12.01
CA SER A 315 0.32 0.29 -13.09
C SER A 315 1.19 1.43 -12.57
N PHE A 316 0.81 2.00 -11.41
CA PHE A 316 1.56 3.07 -10.80
C PHE A 316 3.01 2.66 -10.45
N LEU A 317 3.20 1.46 -9.89
CA LEU A 317 4.53 0.93 -9.60
C LEU A 317 5.35 0.73 -10.86
N LEU A 318 4.76 0.17 -11.92
CA LEU A 318 5.46 -0.06 -13.19
C LEU A 318 5.85 1.25 -13.89
N GLU A 319 5.05 2.30 -13.76
CA GLU A 319 5.34 3.64 -14.27
C GLU A 319 6.37 4.40 -13.42
N ASN A 320 6.54 4.03 -12.15
CA ASN A 320 7.47 4.64 -11.21
C ASN A 320 8.50 3.63 -10.67
N PRO A 321 9.39 3.14 -11.52
CA PRO A 321 10.35 2.10 -11.13
C PRO A 321 11.38 2.55 -10.07
N ASN A 322 11.40 3.81 -9.71
CA ASN A 322 12.21 4.36 -8.60
C ASN A 322 11.63 4.06 -7.20
N ILE A 323 10.41 3.52 -7.09
CA ILE A 323 9.84 3.11 -5.81
C ILE A 323 10.56 1.87 -5.32
N TYR A 324 11.22 1.98 -4.17
CA TYR A 324 12.05 0.93 -3.60
C TYR A 324 11.42 0.27 -2.38
N VAL A 325 10.63 1.03 -1.63
CA VAL A 325 9.93 0.56 -0.42
C VAL A 325 8.44 0.79 -0.59
N VAL A 326 7.65 -0.19 -0.21
CA VAL A 326 6.19 -0.14 -0.18
C VAL A 326 5.70 -0.67 1.17
N ASN A 327 4.69 -0.02 1.74
CA ASN A 327 3.91 -0.60 2.82
C ASN A 327 2.42 -0.40 2.55
N SER A 328 1.70 -1.52 2.53
CA SER A 328 0.25 -1.59 2.32
C SER A 328 -0.39 -2.03 3.62
N MET A 329 -0.97 -1.09 4.35
CA MET A 329 -1.39 -1.32 5.73
C MET A 329 -2.83 -1.83 5.82
N ASP A 330 -3.03 -2.78 6.71
CA ASP A 330 -4.29 -3.43 7.05
C ASP A 330 -4.54 -3.38 8.55
N THR A 331 -5.54 -4.10 9.08
CA THR A 331 -5.80 -4.13 10.52
C THR A 331 -6.11 -5.50 11.07
N ARG A 332 -5.91 -5.58 12.37
CA ARG A 332 -6.46 -6.47 13.38
C ARG A 332 -5.56 -7.59 13.89
N VAL A 333 -4.41 -7.77 13.29
CA VAL A 333 -3.38 -8.67 13.83
C VAL A 333 -2.06 -7.91 13.85
N PRO A 334 -1.69 -7.20 14.95
CA PRO A 334 -0.56 -6.28 14.94
C PRO A 334 0.74 -7.00 14.63
N MET A 335 1.17 -6.87 13.36
CA MET A 335 2.31 -7.58 12.82
C MET A 335 2.87 -6.86 11.61
N HIS A 336 4.19 -6.83 11.47
CA HIS A 336 4.86 -6.45 10.25
C HIS A 336 4.92 -7.66 9.32
N LEU A 337 3.99 -7.71 8.35
CA LEU A 337 3.84 -8.82 7.41
C LEU A 337 4.59 -8.56 6.10
N ARG A 338 5.24 -9.60 5.57
CA ARG A 338 5.98 -9.54 4.32
C ARG A 338 5.90 -10.84 3.51
N ALA A 339 6.44 -10.82 2.31
CA ALA A 339 6.64 -12.02 1.49
C ALA A 339 7.61 -13.02 2.17
N PRO A 340 7.53 -14.31 1.80
CA PRO A 340 6.56 -14.90 0.88
C PRO A 340 5.28 -15.39 1.58
N SER A 341 4.22 -15.56 0.81
CA SER A 341 2.93 -16.06 1.31
C SER A 341 2.63 -17.52 0.92
N THR A 342 3.51 -18.16 0.15
CA THR A 342 3.28 -19.50 -0.43
C THR A 342 4.33 -20.54 -0.07
N SER A 343 5.43 -20.14 0.56
CA SER A 343 6.54 -21.01 0.96
C SER A 343 7.38 -20.34 2.06
N ALA A 344 8.31 -21.08 2.66
CA ALA A 344 9.28 -20.47 3.58
C ALA A 344 10.21 -19.48 2.83
N PRO A 345 10.63 -18.38 3.51
CA PRO A 345 11.47 -17.36 2.88
C PRO A 345 12.78 -17.91 2.29
N GLU A 346 13.43 -18.83 2.99
CA GLU A 346 14.70 -19.43 2.61
C GLU A 346 14.63 -20.26 1.32
N GLU A 347 13.44 -20.66 0.91
CA GLU A 347 13.22 -21.44 -0.31
C GLU A 347 13.17 -20.58 -1.57
N ARG A 348 12.78 -19.30 -1.46
CA ARG A 348 12.48 -18.47 -2.61
C ARG A 348 13.16 -17.11 -2.63
N MET A 349 13.57 -16.58 -1.48
CA MET A 349 14.19 -15.25 -1.39
C MET A 349 15.71 -15.36 -1.41
N TYR A 350 16.36 -14.39 -2.02
CA TYR A 350 17.81 -14.27 -1.92
C TYR A 350 18.21 -13.98 -0.46
N PRO A 351 19.24 -14.68 0.08
CA PRO A 351 19.67 -14.47 1.46
C PRO A 351 20.08 -13.03 1.77
N GLU A 352 20.69 -12.32 0.81
CA GLU A 352 21.11 -10.93 0.98
C GLU A 352 19.90 -9.99 1.09
N ASP A 353 18.83 -10.26 0.35
CA ASP A 353 17.59 -9.50 0.44
C ASP A 353 16.83 -9.82 1.74
N LEU A 354 16.79 -11.11 2.12
CA LEU A 354 16.12 -11.54 3.35
C LEU A 354 16.73 -10.90 4.60
N LYS A 355 18.02 -10.59 4.61
CA LYS A 355 18.67 -9.84 5.70
C LYS A 355 18.03 -8.48 5.93
N TRP A 356 17.66 -7.78 4.85
CA TRP A 356 16.99 -6.48 4.96
C TRP A 356 15.60 -6.60 5.53
N TYR A 357 14.83 -7.59 5.12
CA TYR A 357 13.53 -7.87 5.70
C TYR A 357 13.65 -8.21 7.19
N THR A 358 14.54 -9.12 7.57
CA THR A 358 14.79 -9.45 8.99
C THR A 358 15.22 -8.22 9.80
N TYR A 359 16.05 -7.36 9.21
CA TYR A 359 16.44 -6.11 9.85
C TYR A 359 15.23 -5.19 10.09
N PHE A 360 14.38 -5.00 9.09
CA PHE A 360 13.18 -4.17 9.24
C PHE A 360 12.13 -4.80 10.15
N ASP A 361 12.02 -6.12 10.20
CA ASP A 361 11.18 -6.83 11.17
C ASP A 361 11.53 -6.41 12.61
N GLU A 362 12.81 -6.37 12.95
CA GLU A 362 13.28 -5.95 14.28
C GLU A 362 13.11 -4.43 14.51
N VAL A 363 13.40 -3.62 13.51
CA VAL A 363 13.19 -2.16 13.59
C VAL A 363 11.71 -1.85 13.80
N GLY A 364 10.83 -2.49 13.04
CA GLY A 364 9.39 -2.33 13.15
C GLY A 364 8.89 -2.69 14.54
N LYS A 365 9.21 -3.88 15.05
CA LYS A 365 8.84 -4.30 16.41
C LYS A 365 9.32 -3.31 17.48
N SER A 366 10.52 -2.77 17.32
CA SER A 366 11.07 -1.82 18.31
C SER A 366 10.34 -0.48 18.34
N ILE A 367 9.76 -0.05 17.19
CA ILE A 367 9.03 1.21 17.07
C ILE A 367 7.58 1.06 17.46
N THR A 368 6.92 0.03 16.94
CA THR A 368 5.47 -0.16 17.11
C THR A 368 5.10 -0.89 18.40
N GLY A 369 6.03 -1.68 18.94
CA GLY A 369 5.76 -2.58 20.06
C GLY A 369 5.00 -3.84 19.66
N TYR A 370 4.90 -4.14 18.36
CA TYR A 370 4.28 -5.39 17.90
C TYR A 370 5.11 -6.59 18.32
N GLU A 371 4.43 -7.65 18.71
CA GLU A 371 5.10 -8.88 19.14
C GLU A 371 5.62 -9.70 17.95
N LYS A 372 4.97 -9.56 16.79
CA LYS A 372 5.26 -10.35 15.60
C LYS A 372 5.76 -9.50 14.43
N ALA A 373 6.67 -10.08 13.67
CA ALA A 373 7.07 -9.61 12.36
C ALA A 373 7.59 -10.81 11.54
N GLY A 374 7.39 -10.81 10.24
CA GLY A 374 7.91 -11.85 9.36
C GLY A 374 7.00 -12.17 8.18
N ASP A 375 7.25 -13.32 7.56
CA ASP A 375 6.53 -13.74 6.38
C ASP A 375 5.12 -14.27 6.69
N VAL A 376 4.25 -14.17 5.68
CA VAL A 376 2.85 -14.62 5.78
C VAL A 376 2.75 -16.15 5.91
N TYR A 377 3.69 -16.90 5.35
CA TYR A 377 3.57 -18.35 5.27
C TYR A 377 3.94 -19.06 6.56
N VAL A 378 5.00 -18.64 7.25
CA VAL A 378 5.50 -19.28 8.48
C VAL A 378 5.27 -18.38 9.70
N ALA A 379 5.74 -17.15 9.67
CA ALA A 379 5.74 -16.29 10.86
C ALA A 379 4.34 -15.88 11.31
N TYR A 380 3.40 -15.68 10.39
CA TYR A 380 2.01 -15.39 10.73
C TYR A 380 1.37 -16.46 11.61
N ASN A 381 1.72 -17.73 11.43
CA ASN A 381 1.21 -18.88 12.18
C ASN A 381 2.17 -19.40 13.28
N ASP A 382 2.94 -18.52 13.90
CA ASP A 382 3.81 -18.87 15.02
C ASP A 382 4.82 -19.98 14.71
N GLY A 383 5.43 -19.92 13.52
CA GLY A 383 6.45 -20.88 13.07
C GLY A 383 5.88 -22.17 12.46
N ARG A 384 4.59 -22.24 12.20
CA ARG A 384 3.96 -23.36 11.48
C ARG A 384 3.60 -22.92 10.06
N PRO A 385 3.92 -23.74 9.04
CA PRO A 385 3.46 -23.44 7.69
C PRO A 385 1.94 -23.28 7.64
N SER A 386 1.49 -22.21 7.00
CA SER A 386 0.07 -21.96 6.77
C SER A 386 -0.39 -22.59 5.45
N THR A 387 -1.69 -22.52 5.20
CA THR A 387 -2.19 -22.68 3.84
C THR A 387 -1.64 -21.55 2.98
N PRO A 388 -1.04 -21.83 1.80
CA PRO A 388 -0.54 -20.80 0.92
C PRO A 388 -1.59 -19.76 0.58
N LEU A 389 -1.22 -18.49 0.63
CA LEU A 389 -2.06 -17.37 0.20
C LEU A 389 -1.57 -16.85 -1.14
N PHE A 390 -2.45 -16.83 -2.13
CA PHE A 390 -2.13 -16.49 -3.51
C PHE A 390 -2.59 -15.09 -3.89
N GLY A 391 -1.96 -14.50 -4.91
CA GLY A 391 -2.30 -13.16 -5.41
C GLY A 391 -2.00 -12.03 -4.44
N HIS A 392 -0.99 -12.20 -3.58
CA HIS A 392 -0.66 -11.28 -2.51
C HIS A 392 0.24 -10.11 -2.98
N GLY A 393 -0.03 -8.88 -2.51
CA GLY A 393 0.73 -7.69 -2.91
C GLY A 393 2.22 -7.75 -2.59
N PRO A 394 2.66 -8.06 -1.35
CA PRO A 394 4.07 -8.21 -1.00
C PRO A 394 4.83 -9.23 -1.86
N ASP A 395 4.20 -10.34 -2.25
CA ASP A 395 4.83 -11.30 -3.16
C ASP A 395 5.06 -10.71 -4.55
N PHE A 396 4.06 -10.02 -5.11
CA PHE A 396 4.25 -9.25 -6.34
C PHE A 396 5.38 -8.24 -6.20
N GLY A 397 5.40 -7.50 -5.09
CA GLY A 397 6.40 -6.50 -4.81
C GLY A 397 7.83 -7.01 -4.82
N TYR A 398 8.09 -8.12 -4.18
CA TYR A 398 9.41 -8.72 -4.16
C TYR A 398 9.74 -9.45 -5.46
N PHE A 399 8.89 -10.41 -5.89
CA PHE A 399 9.23 -11.32 -6.98
C PHE A 399 9.12 -10.72 -8.38
N TYR A 400 8.20 -9.78 -8.60
CA TYR A 400 7.93 -9.21 -9.93
C TYR A 400 8.33 -7.75 -10.08
N TYR A 401 8.37 -7.02 -8.98
CA TYR A 401 8.74 -5.61 -9.00
C TYR A 401 10.13 -5.33 -8.40
N GLY A 402 10.66 -6.22 -7.56
CA GLY A 402 12.01 -6.12 -6.97
C GLY A 402 12.15 -4.99 -5.95
N ALA A 403 11.16 -4.82 -5.09
CA ALA A 403 11.14 -3.85 -3.99
C ALA A 403 10.94 -4.53 -2.63
N ILE A 404 11.25 -3.83 -1.55
CA ILE A 404 10.83 -4.19 -0.21
C ILE A 404 9.36 -3.82 -0.07
N TRP A 405 8.49 -4.79 0.23
CA TRP A 405 7.07 -4.55 0.43
C TRP A 405 6.58 -5.22 1.70
N TYR A 406 6.05 -4.41 2.60
CA TYR A 406 5.33 -4.84 3.80
C TYR A 406 3.81 -4.72 3.60
N GLY A 407 3.06 -5.61 4.23
CA GLY A 407 1.60 -5.56 4.33
C GLY A 407 1.23 -5.58 5.80
N ASP A 408 1.53 -4.49 6.50
CA ASP A 408 1.45 -4.43 7.95
C ASP A 408 0.02 -4.42 8.45
N GLU A 409 -0.18 -5.00 9.61
CA GLU A 409 -1.45 -5.04 10.29
C GLU A 409 -1.42 -4.19 11.56
N ILE A 410 -2.38 -3.27 11.71
CA ILE A 410 -2.49 -2.32 12.81
C ILE A 410 -3.59 -2.77 13.77
N TRP A 411 -3.45 -2.48 15.05
CA TRP A 411 -4.44 -2.75 16.09
C TRP A 411 -4.57 -4.22 16.50
N ASP A 412 -4.67 -4.46 17.79
CA ASP A 412 -4.65 -5.79 18.40
C ASP A 412 -6.03 -6.30 18.84
N ASN A 413 -7.09 -5.65 18.41
CA ASN A 413 -8.45 -6.01 18.80
C ASN A 413 -8.65 -5.98 20.33
N ALA A 414 -7.92 -5.11 21.02
CA ALA A 414 -7.86 -5.06 22.48
C ALA A 414 -7.66 -6.43 23.15
N LYS A 415 -6.97 -7.36 22.48
CA LYS A 415 -6.68 -8.68 23.06
C LYS A 415 -5.91 -8.52 24.34
N PRO A 416 -6.33 -9.17 25.42
CA PRO A 416 -5.67 -9.04 26.71
C PRO A 416 -4.24 -9.58 26.63
N LYS A 417 -3.27 -8.70 26.94
CA LYS A 417 -1.86 -9.07 27.07
C LYS A 417 -1.53 -9.54 28.47
N GLU A 418 -2.36 -9.17 29.42
CA GLU A 418 -2.21 -9.46 30.84
C GLU A 418 -3.50 -10.08 31.38
N ASP A 419 -3.36 -10.92 32.40
CA ASP A 419 -4.46 -11.39 33.21
C ASP A 419 -4.85 -10.25 34.19
N LEU A 420 -5.86 -9.47 33.79
CA LEU A 420 -6.29 -8.28 34.52
C LEU A 420 -7.25 -8.59 35.69
N ASN A 421 -7.91 -9.76 35.64
CA ASN A 421 -8.84 -10.22 36.66
C ASN A 421 -8.19 -11.16 37.71
N GLY A 422 -6.99 -11.70 37.43
CA GLY A 422 -6.21 -12.57 38.29
C GLY A 422 -6.71 -14.02 38.35
N ASP A 423 -7.45 -14.49 37.37
CA ASP A 423 -8.00 -15.85 37.35
C ASP A 423 -7.09 -16.88 36.64
N GLY A 424 -5.96 -16.44 36.06
CA GLY A 424 -4.96 -17.27 35.39
C GLY A 424 -5.20 -17.47 33.90
N GLU A 425 -6.26 -16.90 33.35
CA GLU A 425 -6.57 -16.91 31.91
C GLU A 425 -6.43 -15.50 31.34
N LYS A 426 -6.26 -15.38 30.02
CA LYS A 426 -6.30 -14.10 29.28
C LYS A 426 -7.42 -14.21 28.26
N ASP A 427 -8.58 -13.68 28.62
CA ASP A 427 -9.78 -13.89 27.82
C ASP A 427 -10.66 -12.64 27.70
N GLU A 428 -11.91 -12.79 27.28
CA GLU A 428 -12.85 -11.69 27.08
C GLU A 428 -13.18 -10.92 28.38
N LEU A 429 -12.97 -11.52 29.57
CA LEU A 429 -13.14 -10.80 30.84
C LEU A 429 -12.06 -9.76 31.03
N ASP A 430 -10.81 -10.09 30.65
CA ASP A 430 -9.72 -9.12 30.70
C ASP A 430 -9.90 -8.04 29.64
N GLN A 431 -10.40 -8.41 28.47
CA GLN A 431 -10.76 -7.45 27.43
C GLN A 431 -11.83 -6.46 27.93
N LEU A 432 -12.81 -6.95 28.67
CA LEU A 432 -13.84 -6.11 29.26
C LEU A 432 -13.26 -5.14 30.33
N ILE A 433 -12.35 -5.61 31.16
CA ILE A 433 -11.65 -4.77 32.13
C ILE A 433 -10.78 -3.73 31.42
N TRP A 434 -10.10 -4.11 30.35
CA TRP A 434 -9.33 -3.18 29.55
C TRP A 434 -10.25 -2.10 28.95
N ASP A 435 -11.38 -2.51 28.34
CA ASP A 435 -12.34 -1.58 27.75
C ASP A 435 -12.87 -0.57 28.79
N GLU A 436 -13.21 -1.03 29.99
CA GLU A 436 -13.68 -0.14 31.05
C GLU A 436 -12.62 0.86 31.52
N LYS A 437 -11.35 0.43 31.61
CA LYS A 437 -10.25 1.28 32.09
C LYS A 437 -9.70 2.22 31.04
N GLU A 438 -9.46 1.72 29.83
CA GLU A 438 -8.71 2.42 28.78
C GLU A 438 -9.63 3.08 27.72
N ASN A 439 -10.87 2.57 27.59
CA ASN A 439 -11.84 3.04 26.61
C ASN A 439 -13.14 3.58 27.23
N GLY A 440 -13.27 3.55 28.54
CA GLY A 440 -14.47 4.00 29.25
C GLY A 440 -15.70 3.14 29.02
N GLY A 441 -15.52 1.85 28.72
CA GLY A 441 -16.59 0.88 28.54
C GLY A 441 -17.36 1.04 27.23
N ARG A 442 -16.78 1.69 26.21
CA ARG A 442 -17.46 2.00 24.95
C ARG A 442 -17.33 0.91 23.89
N GLY A 443 -16.48 -0.10 24.13
CA GLY A 443 -16.26 -1.20 23.18
C GLY A 443 -17.34 -2.28 23.29
N PHE A 444 -18.01 -2.40 24.43
CA PHE A 444 -19.07 -3.38 24.62
C PHE A 444 -20.45 -2.72 24.66
N ILE A 445 -21.29 -3.03 23.67
CA ILE A 445 -22.69 -2.57 23.59
C ILE A 445 -23.53 -3.45 24.50
N ALA A 446 -24.19 -2.81 25.47
CA ALA A 446 -25.00 -3.52 26.47
C ALA A 446 -26.16 -4.28 25.83
N TRP A 447 -26.40 -5.50 26.29
CA TRP A 447 -27.54 -6.30 25.83
C TRP A 447 -28.87 -5.58 26.07
N GLN A 448 -29.63 -5.38 25.01
CA GLN A 448 -30.94 -4.71 25.02
C GLN A 448 -32.01 -5.65 24.48
N LYS A 449 -33.15 -5.71 25.16
CA LYS A 449 -34.28 -6.52 24.71
C LYS A 449 -34.85 -5.99 23.41
N TYR A 450 -35.13 -6.91 22.50
CA TYR A 450 -35.73 -6.63 21.19
C TYR A 450 -36.73 -7.72 20.83
N GLN A 451 -37.85 -7.32 20.19
CA GLN A 451 -38.87 -8.27 19.72
C GLN A 451 -38.55 -8.65 18.27
N HIS A 452 -37.88 -9.79 18.11
CA HIS A 452 -37.48 -10.30 16.80
C HIS A 452 -38.64 -10.98 16.09
N PRO A 453 -38.85 -10.74 14.78
CA PRO A 453 -40.02 -11.30 14.07
C PRO A 453 -40.01 -12.84 13.97
N GLN A 454 -38.84 -13.47 13.93
CA GLN A 454 -38.70 -14.94 13.79
C GLN A 454 -38.43 -15.64 15.13
N PHE A 455 -37.68 -15.02 16.05
CA PHE A 455 -37.24 -15.65 17.30
C PHE A 455 -37.97 -15.18 18.56
N GLY A 456 -38.91 -14.23 18.44
CA GLY A 456 -39.58 -13.66 19.62
C GLY A 456 -38.68 -12.70 20.42
N GLU A 457 -38.71 -12.80 21.75
CA GLU A 457 -37.84 -11.95 22.60
C GLU A 457 -36.38 -12.40 22.47
N VAL A 458 -35.51 -11.48 21.99
CA VAL A 458 -34.06 -11.62 21.94
C VAL A 458 -33.39 -10.47 22.70
N GLU A 459 -32.10 -10.55 22.92
CA GLU A 459 -31.30 -9.42 23.36
C GLU A 459 -30.21 -9.15 22.32
N ILE A 460 -30.07 -7.87 21.92
CA ILE A 460 -29.08 -7.38 20.96
C ILE A 460 -27.97 -6.67 21.74
N GLY A 461 -26.69 -7.00 21.44
CA GLY A 461 -25.53 -6.44 22.14
C GLY A 461 -24.24 -7.21 21.82
N GLY A 462 -23.18 -6.87 22.52
CA GLY A 462 -21.86 -7.48 22.32
C GLY A 462 -20.77 -6.47 21.98
N TRP A 463 -19.62 -6.95 21.55
CA TRP A 463 -18.51 -6.09 21.15
C TRP A 463 -18.82 -5.33 19.87
N ASP A 464 -18.49 -4.03 19.82
CA ASP A 464 -18.53 -3.24 18.58
C ASP A 464 -17.54 -3.85 17.58
N PRO A 465 -18.03 -4.40 16.45
CA PRO A 465 -17.18 -5.07 15.48
C PRO A 465 -16.35 -4.10 14.64
N LYS A 466 -16.79 -2.84 14.50
CA LYS A 466 -16.18 -1.86 13.61
C LYS A 466 -15.12 -1.01 14.29
N PHE A 467 -15.49 -0.30 15.37
CA PHE A 467 -14.66 0.72 15.99
C PHE A 467 -14.10 0.30 17.37
N PHE A 468 -14.09 -0.99 17.60
CA PHE A 468 -13.39 -1.61 18.72
C PHE A 468 -12.66 -2.89 18.29
N SER A 469 -13.37 -3.82 17.62
CA SER A 469 -12.74 -5.09 17.22
C SER A 469 -11.84 -4.95 15.98
N GLN A 470 -12.32 -4.31 14.92
CA GLN A 470 -11.57 -4.19 13.67
C GLN A 470 -10.61 -3.00 13.67
N ASN A 471 -10.98 -1.91 14.30
CA ASN A 471 -10.18 -0.68 14.35
C ASN A 471 -10.00 -0.20 15.78
N ALA A 472 -8.92 0.53 16.02
CA ALA A 472 -8.63 1.10 17.32
C ALA A 472 -9.77 2.04 17.77
N PRO A 473 -10.23 1.98 19.04
CA PRO A 473 -11.25 2.90 19.50
C PRO A 473 -10.73 4.34 19.58
N SER A 474 -11.66 5.30 19.57
CA SER A 474 -11.35 6.72 19.80
C SER A 474 -10.49 6.90 21.06
N GLY A 475 -9.44 7.70 20.97
CA GLY A 475 -8.45 7.84 22.03
C GLY A 475 -7.24 6.91 21.89
N GLN A 476 -7.32 5.87 21.06
CA GLN A 476 -6.18 5.03 20.69
C GLN A 476 -5.73 5.23 19.23
N ILE A 477 -6.55 5.85 18.40
CA ILE A 477 -6.30 6.00 16.95
C ILE A 477 -4.93 6.63 16.69
N GLU A 478 -4.64 7.79 17.31
CA GLU A 478 -3.39 8.51 17.08
C GLU A 478 -2.17 7.66 17.45
N ARG A 479 -2.21 6.96 18.56
CA ARG A 479 -1.09 6.12 19.00
C ARG A 479 -0.74 5.06 17.97
N TRP A 480 -1.74 4.33 17.47
CA TRP A 480 -1.53 3.24 16.52
C TRP A 480 -1.16 3.77 15.14
N ALA A 481 -1.84 4.80 14.65
CA ALA A 481 -1.52 5.46 13.40
C ALA A 481 -0.09 6.04 13.38
N LYS A 482 0.30 6.72 14.45
CA LYS A 482 1.63 7.29 14.63
C LYS A 482 2.73 6.22 14.65
N ASN A 483 2.56 5.16 15.43
CA ASN A 483 3.58 4.13 15.58
C ASN A 483 3.87 3.46 14.24
N GLU A 484 2.83 3.14 13.49
CA GLU A 484 2.96 2.56 12.14
C GLU A 484 3.59 3.55 11.15
N ALA A 485 3.16 4.82 11.18
CA ALA A 485 3.77 5.86 10.36
C ALA A 485 5.27 6.07 10.66
N LEU A 486 5.68 5.95 11.92
CA LEU A 486 7.09 6.03 12.31
C LEU A 486 7.91 4.84 11.81
N PHE A 487 7.33 3.65 11.67
CA PHE A 487 7.98 2.55 10.98
C PHE A 487 8.20 2.87 9.50
N ASN A 488 7.20 3.45 8.83
CA ASN A 488 7.34 3.93 7.46
C ASN A 488 8.46 5.00 7.33
N VAL A 489 8.56 5.91 8.28
CA VAL A 489 9.68 6.88 8.35
C VAL A 489 11.03 6.17 8.53
N ALA A 490 11.09 5.12 9.36
CA ALA A 490 12.32 4.35 9.52
C ALA A 490 12.76 3.67 8.21
N MET A 491 11.83 3.12 7.44
CA MET A 491 12.15 2.58 6.11
C MET A 491 12.66 3.66 5.15
N LEU A 492 12.05 4.85 5.14
CA LEU A 492 12.50 5.99 4.33
C LEU A 492 13.95 6.40 4.64
N LYS A 493 14.35 6.38 5.92
CA LYS A 493 15.71 6.73 6.36
C LYS A 493 16.78 5.79 5.84
N HIS A 494 16.40 4.61 5.38
CA HIS A 494 17.32 3.59 4.88
C HIS A 494 17.49 3.59 3.37
N LEU A 495 16.66 4.36 2.64
CA LEU A 495 16.75 4.46 1.19
C LEU A 495 18.18 4.84 0.73
N PRO A 496 18.62 4.33 -0.42
CA PRO A 496 19.93 4.68 -0.95
C PRO A 496 20.01 6.17 -1.26
N ARG A 497 21.19 6.75 -1.11
CA ARG A 497 21.46 8.15 -1.42
C ARG A 497 22.83 8.27 -2.08
N LEU A 498 22.85 8.79 -3.28
CA LEU A 498 24.08 8.86 -4.06
C LEU A 498 24.80 10.19 -3.86
N SER A 499 26.12 10.12 -3.87
CA SER A 499 27.02 11.27 -3.93
C SER A 499 28.18 11.01 -4.90
N TRP A 500 28.69 12.07 -5.55
CA TRP A 500 29.94 11.96 -6.31
C TRP A 500 31.09 11.75 -5.33
N ALA A 501 31.81 10.63 -5.46
CA ALA A 501 32.94 10.29 -4.61
C ALA A 501 34.25 10.82 -5.16
N ASP A 502 34.54 10.49 -6.43
CA ASP A 502 35.79 10.91 -7.07
C ASP A 502 35.59 11.02 -8.57
N TRP A 503 36.40 11.87 -9.20
CA TRP A 503 36.52 11.93 -10.64
C TRP A 503 37.86 12.52 -11.06
N GLU A 504 38.51 11.88 -12.01
CA GLU A 504 39.82 12.26 -12.49
C GLU A 504 39.88 12.21 -14.01
N VAL A 505 40.50 13.20 -14.63
CA VAL A 505 40.92 13.15 -16.04
C VAL A 505 42.43 13.14 -16.08
N LYS A 506 43.02 12.02 -16.53
CA LYS A 506 44.46 11.83 -16.58
C LYS A 506 44.96 11.57 -17.99
N LYS A 507 45.91 12.37 -18.42
CA LYS A 507 46.65 12.14 -19.67
C LYS A 507 47.45 10.85 -19.59
N ILE A 508 47.26 9.96 -20.57
CA ILE A 508 47.98 8.67 -20.63
C ILE A 508 49.15 8.77 -21.60
N LYS A 509 48.89 9.20 -22.86
CA LYS A 509 49.89 9.18 -23.93
C LYS A 509 49.54 10.21 -25.01
N SER A 510 50.57 10.93 -25.51
CA SER A 510 50.48 11.72 -26.73
C SER A 510 51.02 10.93 -27.89
N HIS A 511 50.41 11.09 -29.04
CA HIS A 511 50.76 10.40 -30.28
C HIS A 511 51.30 11.39 -31.32
N LYS A 512 52.11 10.90 -32.29
CA LYS A 512 52.72 11.70 -33.35
C LYS A 512 51.71 12.32 -34.33
N ASN A 513 50.47 11.82 -34.35
CA ASN A 513 49.38 12.26 -35.23
C ASN A 513 48.49 13.34 -34.58
N ASP A 514 49.02 14.15 -33.71
CA ASP A 514 48.32 15.21 -32.98
C ASP A 514 47.08 14.69 -32.23
N SER A 515 47.21 13.53 -31.59
CA SER A 515 46.19 13.00 -30.72
C SER A 515 46.74 12.65 -29.36
N THR A 516 45.86 12.71 -28.32
CA THR A 516 46.22 12.39 -26.95
C THR A 516 45.17 11.47 -26.31
N ASP A 517 45.68 10.41 -25.66
CA ASP A 517 44.81 9.48 -24.93
C ASP A 517 44.69 9.93 -23.47
N TYR A 518 43.46 9.92 -22.99
CA TYR A 518 43.10 10.26 -21.63
C TYR A 518 42.36 9.10 -20.98
N ARG A 519 42.52 8.98 -19.65
CA ARG A 519 41.70 8.17 -18.78
C ARG A 519 40.80 9.09 -18.00
N VAL A 520 39.48 8.84 -18.07
CA VAL A 520 38.45 9.47 -17.26
C VAL A 520 37.97 8.45 -16.27
N ARG A 521 38.19 8.69 -14.97
CA ARG A 521 37.72 7.86 -13.87
C ARG A 521 36.62 8.59 -13.16
N LEU A 522 35.50 7.91 -12.93
CA LEU A 522 34.30 8.42 -12.28
C LEU A 522 33.91 7.49 -11.16
N SER A 523 33.60 8.03 -9.99
CA SER A 523 33.15 7.21 -8.85
C SER A 523 31.96 7.89 -8.17
N TYR A 524 30.96 7.10 -7.79
CA TYR A 524 29.89 7.50 -6.89
C TYR A 524 29.89 6.62 -5.65
N ARG A 525 29.40 7.17 -4.54
CA ARG A 525 29.19 6.48 -3.27
C ARG A 525 27.71 6.41 -2.97
N ASN A 526 27.24 5.27 -2.50
CA ASN A 526 25.94 5.12 -1.88
C ASN A 526 26.05 5.47 -0.39
N GLU A 527 25.58 6.64 0.01
CA GLU A 527 25.58 7.12 1.40
C GLU A 527 24.42 6.54 2.23
N GLY A 528 23.43 5.92 1.55
CA GLY A 528 22.31 5.25 2.20
C GLY A 528 22.70 3.90 2.79
N LYS A 529 21.77 3.25 3.46
CA LYS A 529 21.99 1.93 4.05
C LYS A 529 21.58 0.79 3.13
N LEU A 530 20.42 0.91 2.47
CA LEU A 530 19.99 -0.06 1.47
C LEU A 530 20.94 -0.05 0.26
N PRO A 531 21.16 -1.19 -0.42
CA PRO A 531 21.85 -1.22 -1.71
C PRO A 531 21.07 -0.40 -2.74
N THR A 532 21.69 -0.07 -3.87
CA THR A 532 20.99 0.67 -4.95
C THR A 532 19.89 -0.14 -5.64
N ALA A 533 19.87 -1.44 -5.45
CA ALA A 533 18.72 -2.33 -5.72
C ALA A 533 18.89 -3.65 -4.94
N LEU A 534 17.82 -4.39 -4.72
CA LEU A 534 17.83 -5.74 -4.16
C LEU A 534 18.47 -6.71 -5.16
N GLN A 535 18.98 -7.84 -4.68
CA GLN A 535 19.50 -8.91 -5.54
C GLN A 535 18.41 -9.48 -6.44
N GLN A 536 17.18 -9.60 -5.96
CA GLN A 536 16.00 -9.98 -6.76
C GLN A 536 15.82 -9.09 -7.99
N ALA A 537 16.21 -7.83 -7.91
CA ALA A 537 16.05 -6.87 -9.00
C ALA A 537 16.86 -7.24 -10.25
N ASP A 538 17.92 -8.03 -10.15
CA ASP A 538 18.69 -8.55 -11.29
C ASP A 538 17.83 -9.39 -12.25
N LEU A 539 16.73 -9.96 -11.75
CA LEU A 539 15.76 -10.71 -12.56
C LEU A 539 14.66 -9.83 -13.14
N ILE A 540 14.57 -8.57 -12.71
CA ILE A 540 13.46 -7.65 -13.02
C ILE A 540 13.87 -6.67 -14.12
N LYS A 541 13.31 -6.81 -15.31
CA LYS A 541 13.72 -6.03 -16.50
C LYS A 541 13.53 -4.50 -16.36
N ILE A 542 12.61 -4.04 -15.52
CA ILE A 542 12.41 -2.60 -15.30
C ILE A 542 13.49 -1.99 -14.40
N VAL A 543 14.17 -2.80 -13.58
CA VAL A 543 15.30 -2.35 -12.78
C VAL A 543 16.57 -2.53 -13.59
N LYS A 544 17.28 -1.44 -13.84
CA LYS A 544 18.51 -1.44 -14.63
C LYS A 544 19.70 -1.44 -13.70
N GLN A 545 20.80 -2.02 -14.18
CA GLN A 545 22.10 -1.90 -13.53
C GLN A 545 22.47 -0.42 -13.40
N ASP A 546 23.15 -0.07 -12.33
CA ASP A 546 23.68 1.27 -12.14
C ASP A 546 24.70 1.58 -13.24
N ARG A 547 24.64 2.78 -13.78
CA ARG A 547 25.49 3.14 -14.89
C ARG A 547 26.03 4.55 -14.82
N PHE A 548 27.26 4.71 -15.25
CA PHE A 548 27.85 5.98 -15.58
C PHE A 548 27.54 6.32 -17.04
N ASN A 549 27.07 7.52 -17.27
CA ASN A 549 26.92 8.08 -18.61
C ASN A 549 27.96 9.17 -18.80
N ILE A 550 28.54 9.21 -20.00
CA ILE A 550 29.37 10.33 -20.46
C ILE A 550 28.79 10.87 -21.78
N GLN A 551 28.82 12.19 -21.91
CA GLN A 551 28.38 12.89 -23.11
C GLN A 551 29.38 13.99 -23.47
N PHE A 552 29.76 14.05 -24.73
CA PHE A 552 30.60 15.12 -25.24
C PHE A 552 29.72 16.29 -25.66
N ALA A 553 30.14 17.53 -25.32
CA ALA A 553 29.41 18.73 -25.70
C ALA A 553 29.65 19.08 -27.17
N GLY A 554 28.58 19.51 -27.83
CA GLY A 554 28.56 19.98 -29.21
C GLY A 554 27.86 18.99 -30.16
N GLU A 555 26.92 19.50 -30.95
CA GLU A 555 26.46 18.80 -32.15
C GLU A 555 27.54 18.96 -33.22
N LEU A 556 27.95 17.86 -33.85
CA LEU A 556 28.78 17.92 -35.03
C LEU A 556 27.96 18.47 -36.19
N ALA A 557 28.49 19.42 -36.95
CA ALA A 557 27.92 19.77 -38.23
C ALA A 557 27.96 18.56 -39.17
N GLU A 558 27.02 18.50 -40.10
CA GLU A 558 26.91 17.39 -41.04
C GLU A 558 28.24 17.25 -41.83
N GLY A 559 28.90 16.07 -41.67
CA GLY A 559 30.20 15.81 -42.28
C GLY A 559 31.44 16.10 -41.43
N GLU A 560 31.31 16.70 -40.27
CA GLU A 560 32.42 16.90 -39.32
C GLU A 560 32.80 15.59 -38.61
N LYS A 561 34.10 15.31 -38.59
CA LYS A 561 34.61 14.17 -37.81
C LYS A 561 34.70 14.55 -36.31
N PRO A 562 34.27 13.65 -35.40
CA PRO A 562 34.40 13.91 -33.99
C PRO A 562 35.87 14.11 -33.60
N ARG A 563 36.14 15.14 -32.79
CA ARG A 563 37.49 15.39 -32.23
C ARG A 563 37.86 14.40 -31.12
N TYR A 564 37.10 13.35 -30.95
CA TYR A 564 37.32 12.33 -29.90
C TYR A 564 36.93 10.95 -30.42
N GLN A 565 37.53 9.93 -29.79
CA GLN A 565 37.18 8.53 -29.96
C GLN A 565 37.20 7.86 -28.57
N VAL A 566 36.13 7.15 -28.24
CA VAL A 566 36.14 6.27 -27.06
C VAL A 566 36.78 4.95 -27.45
N LEU A 567 37.85 4.54 -26.72
CA LEU A 567 38.75 3.46 -27.11
C LEU A 567 38.36 2.07 -26.57
N GLU A 568 37.31 1.95 -25.79
CA GLU A 568 36.89 0.69 -25.19
C GLU A 568 35.89 -0.07 -26.05
N GLU A 569 36.13 -1.36 -26.26
CA GLU A 569 35.28 -2.26 -27.04
C GLU A 569 33.97 -2.63 -26.33
N THR A 570 33.89 -2.43 -25.01
CA THR A 570 32.75 -2.86 -24.15
C THR A 570 31.74 -1.76 -23.84
N LEU A 571 31.86 -0.61 -24.47
CA LEU A 571 30.91 0.49 -24.21
C LEU A 571 29.58 0.25 -24.89
N ASN A 572 28.53 0.28 -24.09
CA ASN A 572 27.20 0.30 -24.61
C ASN A 572 26.87 1.70 -25.15
N GLN A 573 26.46 1.77 -26.37
CA GLN A 573 25.87 2.97 -26.95
C GLN A 573 24.37 2.76 -27.06
N PRO A 574 23.55 3.79 -26.80
CA PRO A 574 22.14 3.73 -27.14
C PRO A 574 22.02 3.36 -28.62
N ARG A 575 21.45 2.19 -28.90
CA ARG A 575 21.23 1.75 -30.29
C ARG A 575 19.87 2.22 -30.76
N PRO A 576 19.76 2.97 -31.86
CA PRO A 576 18.47 3.29 -32.41
C PRO A 576 17.77 2.00 -32.89
N TRP A 577 16.45 1.99 -32.79
CA TRP A 577 15.62 0.86 -33.21
C TRP A 577 15.80 0.50 -34.69
N ARG A 578 16.10 1.51 -35.54
CA ARG A 578 16.41 1.34 -36.94
C ARG A 578 17.82 1.86 -37.26
N LYS A 579 18.60 1.11 -38.04
CA LYS A 579 19.94 1.53 -38.43
C LYS A 579 19.96 2.86 -39.22
N GLU A 580 18.86 3.17 -39.90
CA GLU A 580 18.67 4.37 -40.71
C GLU A 580 18.53 5.66 -39.86
N ASP A 581 18.11 5.53 -38.60
CA ASP A 581 17.95 6.64 -37.66
C ASP A 581 19.21 6.90 -36.81
N ALA A 582 20.31 6.19 -37.10
CA ALA A 582 21.55 6.26 -36.35
C ALA A 582 22.30 7.58 -36.58
N LYS A 583 21.86 8.66 -35.94
CA LYS A 583 22.75 9.81 -35.77
C LYS A 583 23.91 9.38 -34.86
N PRO A 584 25.15 9.86 -35.11
CA PRO A 584 26.28 9.59 -34.22
C PRO A 584 25.89 9.98 -32.77
N SER A 585 25.83 8.98 -31.91
CA SER A 585 25.55 9.24 -30.49
C SER A 585 26.82 9.74 -29.84
N HIS A 586 26.78 10.95 -29.28
CA HIS A 586 27.86 11.47 -28.43
C HIS A 586 27.73 11.00 -26.98
N LYS A 587 26.78 10.08 -26.70
CA LYS A 587 26.51 9.52 -25.39
C LYS A 587 27.06 8.09 -25.32
N TYR A 588 27.78 7.81 -24.27
CA TYR A 588 28.32 6.49 -23.96
C TYR A 588 27.99 6.15 -22.52
N TYR A 589 27.75 4.88 -22.21
CA TYR A 589 27.51 4.46 -20.84
C TYR A 589 28.25 3.19 -20.49
N LYS A 590 28.52 3.00 -19.20
CA LYS A 590 29.12 1.80 -18.62
C LYS A 590 28.31 1.36 -17.40
N GLU A 591 27.83 0.13 -17.44
CA GLU A 591 27.16 -0.51 -16.32
C GLU A 591 28.20 -0.98 -15.30
N VAL A 592 27.89 -0.82 -14.02
CA VAL A 592 28.84 -1.10 -12.92
C VAL A 592 28.24 -2.00 -11.83
N GLY A 593 27.01 -2.51 -12.05
CA GLY A 593 26.29 -3.26 -11.03
C GLY A 593 25.74 -2.37 -9.92
N HIS A 594 24.99 -2.97 -9.02
CA HIS A 594 24.40 -2.28 -7.88
C HIS A 594 25.44 -2.04 -6.79
N ALA A 595 25.31 -0.91 -6.08
CA ALA A 595 26.21 -0.55 -4.99
C ALA A 595 25.55 -0.85 -3.64
N GLU A 596 26.23 -1.62 -2.81
CA GLU A 596 25.85 -1.80 -1.41
C GLU A 596 25.82 -0.49 -0.63
N GLY A 597 25.10 -0.47 0.50
CA GLY A 597 25.11 0.67 1.41
C GLY A 597 26.52 1.00 1.89
N GLY A 598 26.93 2.25 1.78
CA GLY A 598 28.29 2.70 2.11
C GLY A 598 29.36 2.35 1.06
N ALA A 599 29.03 1.61 0.00
CA ALA A 599 29.99 1.24 -1.04
C ALA A 599 30.20 2.32 -2.09
N THR A 600 31.30 2.20 -2.83
CA THR A 600 31.67 3.09 -3.93
C THR A 600 31.82 2.28 -5.22
N ASN A 601 31.08 2.64 -6.25
CA ASN A 601 31.24 2.09 -7.60
C ASN A 601 32.06 3.03 -8.48
N THR A 602 32.85 2.46 -9.39
CA THR A 602 33.79 3.21 -10.24
C THR A 602 33.71 2.73 -11.68
N ALA A 603 33.73 3.66 -12.62
CA ALA A 603 33.96 3.39 -14.04
C ALA A 603 35.15 4.15 -14.58
N GLU A 604 35.88 3.53 -15.51
CA GLU A 604 36.97 4.16 -16.27
C GLU A 604 36.61 4.17 -17.75
N PHE A 605 36.83 5.31 -18.40
CA PHE A 605 36.68 5.48 -19.85
C PHE A 605 38.04 5.89 -20.43
N LYS A 606 38.44 5.27 -21.54
CA LYS A 606 39.64 5.67 -22.30
C LYS A 606 39.18 6.47 -23.53
N ILE A 607 39.66 7.68 -23.65
CA ILE A 607 39.23 8.63 -24.65
C ILE A 607 40.45 9.15 -25.40
N ARG A 608 40.44 9.05 -26.71
CA ARG A 608 41.41 9.71 -27.59
C ARG A 608 40.84 11.03 -28.05
N VAL A 609 41.56 12.12 -27.88
CA VAL A 609 41.24 13.46 -28.36
C VAL A 609 42.20 13.82 -29.48
N TYR A 610 41.66 14.36 -30.57
CA TYR A 610 42.40 14.79 -31.75
C TYR A 610 42.53 16.32 -31.80
N GLY A 611 43.70 16.82 -32.20
CA GLY A 611 44.01 18.23 -32.30
C GLY A 611 44.23 18.94 -30.98
N SER A 612 44.52 20.23 -31.06
CA SER A 612 44.72 21.12 -29.91
C SER A 612 43.40 21.78 -29.50
N GLY A 613 43.22 22.00 -28.19
CA GLY A 613 42.10 22.70 -27.59
C GLY A 613 41.31 21.84 -26.60
N SER A 614 40.52 22.49 -25.77
CA SER A 614 39.73 21.82 -24.74
C SER A 614 38.50 21.12 -25.32
N LEU A 615 38.17 19.97 -24.74
CA LEU A 615 36.95 19.21 -25.01
C LEU A 615 36.09 19.20 -23.73
N GLN A 616 34.84 19.58 -23.85
CA GLN A 616 33.88 19.50 -22.74
C GLN A 616 33.24 18.12 -22.69
N LEU A 617 33.31 17.50 -21.52
CA LEU A 617 32.68 16.23 -21.19
C LEU A 617 31.69 16.43 -20.04
N LYS A 618 30.50 15.89 -20.18
CA LYS A 618 29.50 15.80 -19.12
C LYS A 618 29.37 14.37 -18.67
N ALA A 619 29.28 14.16 -17.38
CA ALA A 619 29.08 12.86 -16.76
C ALA A 619 27.88 12.87 -15.82
N SER A 620 27.12 11.77 -15.81
CA SER A 620 26.02 11.53 -14.88
C SER A 620 26.03 10.08 -14.39
N VAL A 621 25.37 9.85 -13.27
CA VAL A 621 25.07 8.50 -12.77
C VAL A 621 23.58 8.31 -12.81
N GLU A 622 23.15 7.18 -13.36
CA GLU A 622 21.77 6.79 -13.47
C GLU A 622 21.56 5.45 -12.78
N THR A 623 20.62 5.41 -11.86
CA THR A 623 20.15 4.20 -11.17
C THR A 623 18.64 4.14 -11.22
N THR A 624 18.07 2.96 -11.06
CA THR A 624 16.61 2.84 -11.03
C THR A 624 16.03 3.16 -9.66
N ARG A 625 16.63 2.62 -8.58
CA ARG A 625 16.07 2.69 -7.23
C ARG A 625 16.72 3.75 -6.32
N ALA A 626 17.92 4.21 -6.68
CA ALA A 626 18.69 5.15 -5.85
C ALA A 626 18.65 6.59 -6.38
N GLY A 627 17.88 6.84 -7.42
CA GLY A 627 17.79 8.15 -8.06
C GLY A 627 18.95 8.43 -9.03
N GLN A 628 19.15 9.69 -9.35
CA GLN A 628 20.15 10.15 -10.31
C GLN A 628 21.09 11.15 -9.66
N LEU A 629 22.36 11.10 -10.01
CA LEU A 629 23.26 12.19 -9.67
C LEU A 629 23.18 13.30 -10.73
N PRO A 630 23.23 14.57 -10.30
CA PRO A 630 23.28 15.70 -11.20
C PRO A 630 24.46 15.59 -12.17
N GLU A 631 24.21 16.05 -13.41
CA GLU A 631 25.23 16.11 -14.45
C GLU A 631 26.40 16.98 -14.00
N LYS A 632 27.60 16.47 -14.19
CA LYS A 632 28.85 17.12 -13.85
C LYS A 632 29.67 17.39 -15.12
N ALA A 633 30.06 18.63 -15.33
CA ALA A 633 30.88 19.02 -16.49
C ALA A 633 32.38 18.98 -16.16
N MET A 634 33.21 18.50 -17.08
CA MET A 634 34.66 18.49 -17.00
C MET A 634 35.28 18.91 -18.33
N THR A 635 36.47 19.47 -18.24
CA THR A 635 37.26 19.87 -19.40
C THR A 635 38.45 18.93 -19.56
N ILE A 636 38.59 18.34 -20.72
CA ILE A 636 39.78 17.60 -21.15
C ILE A 636 40.67 18.59 -21.91
N GLN A 637 41.90 18.84 -21.44
CA GLN A 637 42.86 19.76 -22.02
C GLN A 637 44.07 19.04 -22.61
#